data_3d649fcc4e6da7e3db186ea3bcc419fa
#
_entry.id   3d649fcc4e6da7e3db186ea3bcc419fa
#
_cell.length_a   1.000
_cell.length_b   1.000
_cell.length_c   1.000
_cell.angle_alpha   90.00
_cell.angle_beta   90.00
_cell.angle_gamma   90.00
#
_symmetry.space_group_name_H-M   'P 1'
#
loop_
_entity.id
_entity.type
_entity.pdbx_description
1 polymer ?
#
loop_
_entity_poly.entity_id
_entity_poly.type
_entity_poly.pdbx_seq_one_letter_code
_entity_poly.pdbx_strand_id
1 'polypeptide(L)'
;MPRKRKKTHVLIFLAFYQTIWKLFSNFDPRHATPPATNVTIVVIQRNILYNNESTMNTKIKKTLLTVGLSSSVMLSMAQTPSATATTTNPLLIPSTLSYGAPDFNRIKASDYLPALEAAIAQQRKAINAIAESKQTPTFRNTILAYENSGKLLDRVSSIFFCVDEADKTPEIAATEKAIMPQLTQLDNDISFNEKLFHRVKYVYDHEFAKLKGEDRRLLEEIYKGFVRNGALLSKEKKTRVEQINKRISDLQQQWGTQLQEATNNAVVWVNSKEELAGLSDADIAQCEKDAQSRGAKAPYAIVIINTTQQPILTNLDNRDLRRRVYEASVHRSDGTGRYNTLPIVVEMAKLRAEKGEIMGYHNYAAYSLEKTMAQTPENVYTFLNNLIKAYRPNADKETAAIEAYARQTMGPDFQLQPYDRFYYSAKMKKAQLNLSEDEVKPYFNIDSVQVNGVFYAAHRVYGLNFKERKDLPTYHADMKVFEVSDSTGKPIALFYSDYFRRPTKRGGAWMSSFAKQSKAWNQLPIIYNVCNFAQAPEGQPSYLTWDEVTTMFHEFGHALHGILSNCQYNTLSGTAVPRDFVEMPSQFNESFASIPEIFNHYAINSRGEHMPEALKAKMMESINFQPCYALGENLAATCADMAWAMLPSSAIPTATQATTFEQESLKKVGLLDSQIPPRYFTSYFNHVWGGGYAAGYYSYLWTEVLADNIAMTFKQKGALKRTTGDEFRDKILSRGYTVDLMKAFSSFTGLQQPDAQALLKMRGL
;
A
#
# COMPACT_ATOMS: atom_id res chain seq x y z
N MET A 1 13.81 -55.33 -37.11
CA MET A 1 13.09 -54.10 -37.58
C MET A 1 13.72 -52.82 -37.00
N PRO A 2 14.79 -52.27 -37.58
CA PRO A 2 15.29 -50.98 -37.21
C PRO A 2 15.51 -49.95 -38.37
N ARG A 3 14.84 -50.14 -39.54
CA ARG A 3 15.05 -49.23 -40.69
C ARG A 3 13.97 -48.15 -40.91
N LYS A 4 12.85 -48.15 -40.20
CA LYS A 4 11.77 -47.15 -40.40
C LYS A 4 11.89 -45.88 -39.56
N ARG A 5 12.63 -45.86 -38.46
CA ARG A 5 12.77 -44.65 -37.61
C ARG A 5 13.75 -43.58 -38.12
N LYS A 6 14.72 -43.92 -38.98
CA LYS A 6 15.67 -42.94 -39.54
C LYS A 6 15.11 -42.07 -40.67
N LYS A 7 14.11 -42.54 -41.42
CA LYS A 7 13.50 -41.74 -42.52
C LYS A 7 12.55 -40.65 -42.00
N THR A 8 11.89 -40.88 -40.88
CA THR A 8 10.93 -39.91 -40.33
C THR A 8 11.65 -38.67 -39.76
N HIS A 9 12.82 -38.80 -39.20
CA HIS A 9 13.59 -37.67 -38.67
C HIS A 9 14.20 -36.76 -39.74
N VAL A 10 14.60 -37.34 -40.87
CA VAL A 10 15.14 -36.57 -42.00
C VAL A 10 14.03 -35.80 -42.73
N LEU A 11 12.83 -36.38 -42.83
CA LEU A 11 11.67 -35.66 -43.40
C LEU A 11 11.16 -34.51 -42.56
N ILE A 12 11.20 -34.65 -41.23
CA ILE A 12 10.86 -33.55 -40.31
C ILE A 12 11.90 -32.41 -40.41
N PHE A 13 13.16 -32.76 -40.57
CA PHE A 13 14.25 -31.77 -40.68
C PHE A 13 14.20 -31.02 -42.01
N LEU A 14 13.87 -31.69 -43.12
CA LEU A 14 13.69 -31.05 -44.43
C LEU A 14 12.43 -30.22 -44.52
N ALA A 15 11.32 -30.63 -43.89
CA ALA A 15 10.10 -29.80 -43.79
C ALA A 15 10.32 -28.53 -42.96
N PHE A 16 11.10 -28.63 -41.90
CA PHE A 16 11.45 -27.48 -41.07
C PHE A 16 12.36 -26.49 -41.81
N TYR A 17 13.31 -27.01 -42.59
CA TYR A 17 14.20 -26.17 -43.38
C TYR A 17 13.48 -25.48 -44.55
N GLN A 18 12.52 -26.14 -45.20
CA GLN A 18 11.67 -25.53 -46.23
C GLN A 18 10.71 -24.46 -45.69
N THR A 19 10.24 -24.63 -44.45
CA THR A 19 9.38 -23.60 -43.80
C THR A 19 10.17 -22.34 -43.43
N ILE A 20 11.41 -22.52 -42.95
CA ILE A 20 12.33 -21.41 -42.67
C ILE A 20 12.76 -20.69 -43.96
N TRP A 21 13.05 -21.45 -45.04
CA TRP A 21 13.42 -20.86 -46.32
C TRP A 21 12.27 -20.06 -46.95
N LYS A 22 11.02 -20.52 -46.85
CA LYS A 22 9.85 -19.76 -47.32
C LYS A 22 9.58 -18.49 -46.51
N LEU A 23 9.93 -18.45 -45.24
CA LEU A 23 9.84 -17.25 -44.41
C LEU A 23 10.87 -16.17 -44.80
N PHE A 24 12.04 -16.55 -45.30
CA PHE A 24 13.10 -15.64 -45.69
C PHE A 24 13.11 -15.27 -47.19
N SER A 25 12.47 -16.05 -48.08
CA SER A 25 12.43 -15.78 -49.50
C SER A 25 11.42 -14.67 -49.93
N ASN A 26 10.54 -14.24 -48.99
CA ASN A 26 9.57 -13.15 -49.25
C ASN A 26 9.95 -11.83 -48.54
N PHE A 27 11.21 -11.64 -48.13
CA PHE A 27 11.63 -10.43 -47.42
C PHE A 27 12.37 -9.49 -48.39
N ASP A 28 11.78 -8.33 -48.69
CA ASP A 28 12.43 -7.24 -49.43
C ASP A 28 13.30 -6.41 -48.45
N PRO A 29 14.62 -6.36 -48.61
CA PRO A 29 15.53 -5.68 -47.68
C PRO A 29 15.38 -4.16 -47.61
N ARG A 30 14.52 -3.55 -48.41
CA ARG A 30 14.43 -2.09 -48.55
C ARG A 30 13.45 -1.42 -47.56
N HIS A 31 12.71 -2.20 -46.75
CA HIS A 31 11.73 -1.67 -45.80
C HIS A 31 11.80 -2.20 -44.37
N ALA A 32 12.94 -2.76 -43.92
CA ALA A 32 13.10 -3.26 -42.57
C ALA A 32 13.87 -2.27 -41.67
N THR A 33 13.28 -1.80 -40.60
CA THR A 33 13.95 -1.08 -39.52
C THR A 33 14.77 -2.02 -38.62
N PRO A 34 16.01 -1.68 -38.25
CA PRO A 34 17.01 -2.58 -37.67
C PRO A 34 16.75 -3.23 -36.33
N PRO A 35 15.81 -2.78 -35.43
CA PRO A 35 15.71 -3.33 -34.09
C PRO A 35 14.94 -4.66 -33.98
N ALA A 36 14.06 -4.98 -34.92
CA ALA A 36 13.19 -6.15 -34.79
C ALA A 36 13.89 -7.48 -35.12
N THR A 37 14.93 -7.47 -35.94
CA THR A 37 15.60 -8.67 -36.45
C THR A 37 16.49 -9.35 -35.40
N ASN A 38 17.16 -8.59 -34.55
CA ASN A 38 18.10 -9.12 -33.55
C ASN A 38 17.42 -9.82 -32.37
N VAL A 39 16.25 -9.34 -31.96
CA VAL A 39 15.48 -9.90 -30.83
C VAL A 39 14.88 -11.25 -31.22
N THR A 40 14.40 -11.40 -32.44
CA THR A 40 13.80 -12.66 -32.92
C THR A 40 14.83 -13.79 -33.02
N ILE A 41 16.04 -13.51 -33.45
CA ILE A 41 17.12 -14.51 -33.56
C ILE A 41 17.61 -14.97 -32.17
N VAL A 42 17.71 -14.07 -31.18
CA VAL A 42 18.13 -14.39 -29.83
C VAL A 42 17.08 -15.24 -29.08
N VAL A 43 15.79 -14.98 -29.29
CA VAL A 43 14.70 -15.75 -28.68
C VAL A 43 14.64 -17.17 -29.26
N ILE A 44 14.84 -17.33 -30.56
CA ILE A 44 14.86 -18.65 -31.21
C ILE A 44 16.09 -19.47 -30.73
N GLN A 45 17.24 -18.87 -30.58
CA GLN A 45 18.44 -19.57 -30.06
C GLN A 45 18.27 -19.99 -28.59
N ARG A 46 17.63 -19.16 -27.75
CA ARG A 46 17.42 -19.46 -26.33
C ARG A 46 16.40 -20.58 -26.09
N ASN A 47 15.33 -20.63 -26.87
CA ASN A 47 14.31 -21.69 -26.74
C ASN A 47 14.78 -23.02 -27.26
N ILE A 48 15.69 -23.09 -28.22
CA ILE A 48 16.26 -24.32 -28.72
C ILE A 48 17.27 -24.95 -27.72
N LEU A 49 17.96 -24.13 -26.95
CA LEU A 49 18.93 -24.62 -25.96
C LEU A 49 18.26 -25.11 -24.66
N TYR A 50 17.10 -24.59 -24.28
CA TYR A 50 16.46 -24.92 -23.00
C TYR A 50 15.61 -26.21 -23.02
N ASN A 51 15.16 -26.65 -24.19
CA ASN A 51 14.23 -27.80 -24.29
C ASN A 51 14.86 -29.16 -24.66
N ASN A 52 16.19 -29.30 -24.76
CA ASN A 52 16.81 -30.53 -25.25
C ASN A 52 18.07 -30.99 -24.51
N GLU A 53 18.18 -30.76 -23.20
CA GLU A 53 19.38 -31.18 -22.44
C GLU A 53 19.49 -32.70 -22.15
N SER A 54 18.46 -33.49 -22.39
CA SER A 54 18.46 -34.90 -21.94
C SER A 54 18.82 -35.96 -22.99
N THR A 55 19.03 -35.60 -24.27
CA THR A 55 19.19 -36.64 -25.33
C THR A 55 20.19 -36.35 -26.46
N MET A 56 21.14 -35.45 -26.32
CA MET A 56 22.09 -35.15 -27.40
C MET A 56 23.47 -35.79 -27.19
N ASN A 57 23.95 -36.50 -28.22
CA ASN A 57 25.24 -37.18 -28.27
C ASN A 57 26.41 -36.18 -28.38
N THR A 58 27.51 -36.44 -27.66
CA THR A 58 28.69 -35.60 -27.44
C THR A 58 29.36 -35.02 -28.70
N LYS A 59 29.21 -35.70 -29.85
CA LYS A 59 29.78 -35.24 -31.14
C LYS A 59 29.02 -34.06 -31.75
N ILE A 60 27.72 -33.96 -31.51
CA ILE A 60 26.87 -32.86 -32.01
C ILE A 60 27.13 -31.57 -31.21
N LYS A 61 27.42 -31.69 -29.90
CA LYS A 61 27.78 -30.55 -29.04
C LYS A 61 29.08 -29.84 -29.49
N LYS A 62 30.10 -30.61 -29.94
CA LYS A 62 31.37 -30.03 -30.41
C LYS A 62 31.23 -29.25 -31.73
N THR A 63 30.39 -29.73 -32.66
CA THR A 63 30.18 -29.03 -33.95
C THR A 63 29.38 -27.76 -33.79
N LEU A 64 28.41 -27.73 -32.88
CA LEU A 64 27.63 -26.50 -32.58
C LEU A 64 28.44 -25.43 -31.82
N LEU A 65 29.36 -25.84 -30.93
CA LEU A 65 30.27 -24.92 -30.25
C LEU A 65 31.29 -24.26 -31.22
N THR A 66 31.78 -24.99 -32.22
CA THR A 66 32.77 -24.48 -33.19
C THR A 66 32.15 -23.51 -34.16
N VAL A 67 30.88 -23.67 -34.56
CA VAL A 67 30.15 -22.73 -35.42
C VAL A 67 29.73 -21.44 -34.62
N GLY A 68 29.40 -21.62 -33.32
CA GLY A 68 29.09 -20.45 -32.44
C GLY A 68 30.31 -19.55 -32.18
N LEU A 69 31.49 -20.13 -31.97
CA LEU A 69 32.70 -19.36 -31.73
C LEU A 69 33.27 -18.65 -32.99
N SER A 70 33.11 -19.27 -34.19
CA SER A 70 33.53 -18.64 -35.44
C SER A 70 32.69 -17.41 -35.82
N SER A 71 31.42 -17.40 -35.48
CA SER A 71 30.51 -16.27 -35.70
C SER A 71 30.79 -15.09 -34.76
N SER A 72 31.24 -15.37 -33.54
CA SER A 72 31.54 -14.35 -32.52
C SER A 72 32.84 -13.61 -32.81
N VAL A 73 33.83 -14.23 -33.45
CA VAL A 73 35.14 -13.63 -33.81
C VAL A 73 35.02 -12.73 -35.05
N MET A 74 34.10 -13.00 -35.98
CA MET A 74 33.91 -12.12 -37.14
C MET A 74 33.08 -10.84 -36.90
N LEU A 75 32.32 -10.78 -35.80
CA LEU A 75 31.55 -9.56 -35.43
C LEU A 75 32.35 -8.56 -34.59
N SER A 76 33.53 -8.96 -34.07
CA SER A 76 34.36 -8.06 -33.25
C SER A 76 35.33 -7.18 -34.01
N MET A 77 35.43 -7.29 -35.37
CA MET A 77 36.34 -6.48 -36.19
C MET A 77 35.71 -5.35 -37.02
N ALA A 78 34.43 -5.04 -36.83
CA ALA A 78 33.74 -3.98 -37.58
C ALA A 78 32.96 -2.99 -36.69
N GLN A 79 33.56 -2.58 -35.56
CA GLN A 79 33.07 -1.41 -34.83
C GLN A 79 34.26 -0.51 -34.45
N THR A 80 34.58 0.44 -35.29
CA THR A 80 35.20 1.69 -34.86
C THR A 80 34.24 2.38 -33.90
N PRO A 81 34.67 2.82 -32.70
CA PRO A 81 33.77 3.54 -31.81
C PRO A 81 33.49 4.91 -32.43
N SER A 82 32.30 5.09 -32.96
CA SER A 82 31.70 6.40 -33.08
C SER A 82 31.64 6.99 -31.69
N ALA A 83 32.31 8.09 -31.45
CA ALA A 83 32.22 8.89 -30.23
C ALA A 83 30.80 9.46 -30.10
N THR A 84 29.84 8.65 -29.71
CA THR A 84 28.57 9.12 -29.13
C THR A 84 28.91 9.68 -27.77
N ALA A 85 28.70 10.98 -27.60
CA ALA A 85 28.73 11.64 -26.32
C ALA A 85 27.92 10.73 -25.33
N THR A 86 28.59 10.16 -24.34
CA THR A 86 27.97 9.41 -23.25
C THR A 86 27.09 10.40 -22.52
N THR A 87 25.81 10.45 -22.85
CA THR A 87 24.83 11.22 -22.08
C THR A 87 24.81 10.58 -20.69
N THR A 88 25.38 11.28 -19.73
CA THR A 88 25.42 10.82 -18.33
C THR A 88 23.98 10.60 -17.85
N ASN A 89 23.65 9.41 -17.34
CA ASN A 89 22.33 9.08 -16.84
C ASN A 89 21.83 10.16 -15.84
N PRO A 90 20.72 10.84 -16.10
CA PRO A 90 20.26 11.98 -15.29
C PRO A 90 19.97 11.60 -13.84
N LEU A 91 19.64 10.33 -13.54
CA LEU A 91 19.39 9.85 -12.19
C LEU A 91 20.66 9.72 -11.34
N LEU A 92 21.85 9.60 -11.96
CA LEU A 92 23.12 9.45 -11.25
C LEU A 92 23.74 10.78 -10.81
N ILE A 93 23.29 11.89 -11.37
CA ILE A 93 23.76 13.23 -11.01
C ILE A 93 22.69 13.99 -10.22
N PRO A 94 23.06 14.91 -9.31
CA PRO A 94 22.09 15.78 -8.67
C PRO A 94 21.33 16.62 -9.71
N SER A 95 20.02 16.72 -9.55
CA SER A 95 19.22 17.60 -10.39
C SER A 95 19.60 19.07 -10.16
N THR A 96 19.63 19.86 -11.23
CA THR A 96 19.87 21.31 -11.19
C THR A 96 18.58 22.12 -11.08
N LEU A 97 17.42 21.47 -11.11
CA LEU A 97 16.14 22.10 -10.92
C LEU A 97 15.95 22.58 -9.48
N SER A 98 15.04 23.50 -9.26
CA SER A 98 14.72 24.01 -7.93
C SER A 98 14.47 22.85 -6.96
N TYR A 99 15.04 22.92 -5.75
CA TYR A 99 14.95 21.91 -4.68
C TYR A 99 15.59 20.55 -5.00
N GLY A 100 16.22 20.37 -6.15
CA GLY A 100 16.65 19.07 -6.64
C GLY A 100 15.52 18.23 -7.19
N ALA A 101 14.44 18.85 -7.69
CA ALA A 101 13.28 18.18 -8.27
C ALA A 101 13.70 17.20 -9.37
N PRO A 102 13.04 16.04 -9.51
CA PRO A 102 13.33 15.11 -10.60
C PRO A 102 13.13 15.77 -11.96
N ASP A 103 14.10 15.64 -12.85
CA ASP A 103 14.00 16.18 -14.21
C ASP A 103 13.33 15.17 -15.14
N PHE A 104 12.01 15.03 -15.01
CA PHE A 104 11.21 14.10 -15.82
C PHE A 104 11.26 14.40 -17.32
N ASN A 105 11.68 15.59 -17.74
CA ASN A 105 11.91 15.88 -19.18
C ASN A 105 13.12 15.14 -19.73
N ARG A 106 14.08 14.77 -18.86
CA ARG A 106 15.32 14.08 -19.27
C ARG A 106 15.35 12.62 -18.89
N ILE A 107 14.64 12.22 -17.84
CA ILE A 107 14.59 10.84 -17.37
C ILE A 107 13.77 10.00 -18.34
N LYS A 108 14.34 8.87 -18.78
CA LYS A 108 13.67 7.86 -19.64
C LYS A 108 13.52 6.57 -18.88
N ALA A 109 12.55 5.73 -19.26
CA ALA A 109 12.36 4.41 -18.66
C ALA A 109 13.63 3.54 -18.67
N SER A 110 14.43 3.63 -19.73
CA SER A 110 15.72 2.94 -19.86
C SER A 110 16.82 3.40 -18.90
N ASP A 111 16.66 4.57 -18.24
CA ASP A 111 17.64 5.11 -17.30
C ASP A 111 17.55 4.48 -15.91
N TYR A 112 16.37 3.95 -15.53
CA TYR A 112 16.12 3.49 -14.17
C TYR A 112 16.97 2.28 -13.79
N LEU A 113 16.96 1.19 -14.57
CA LEU A 113 17.66 -0.03 -14.19
C LEU A 113 19.17 0.19 -14.03
N PRO A 114 19.89 0.84 -14.98
CA PRO A 114 21.31 1.12 -14.80
C PRO A 114 21.61 2.05 -13.61
N ALA A 115 20.72 3.00 -13.32
CA ALA A 115 20.90 3.92 -12.19
C ALA A 115 20.71 3.21 -10.84
N LEU A 116 19.69 2.34 -10.72
CA LEU A 116 19.45 1.53 -9.54
C LEU A 116 20.61 0.56 -9.28
N GLU A 117 21.09 -0.12 -10.31
CA GLU A 117 22.25 -1.03 -10.20
C GLU A 117 23.51 -0.31 -9.76
N ALA A 118 23.79 0.85 -10.33
CA ALA A 118 24.94 1.70 -9.94
C ALA A 118 24.80 2.18 -8.48
N ALA A 119 23.60 2.57 -8.06
CA ALA A 119 23.33 3.01 -6.69
C ALA A 119 23.49 1.86 -5.67
N ILE A 120 23.01 0.65 -5.99
CA ILE A 120 23.21 -0.57 -5.19
C ILE A 120 24.71 -0.86 -5.06
N ALA A 121 25.45 -0.81 -6.16
CA ALA A 121 26.90 -1.07 -6.16
C ALA A 121 27.65 -0.03 -5.29
N GLN A 122 27.26 1.24 -5.38
CA GLN A 122 27.82 2.32 -4.56
C GLN A 122 27.57 2.11 -3.07
N GLN A 123 26.32 1.79 -2.68
CA GLN A 123 25.97 1.53 -1.28
C GLN A 123 26.70 0.32 -0.74
N ARG A 124 26.74 -0.80 -1.49
CA ARG A 124 27.49 -2.00 -1.12
C ARG A 124 28.97 -1.69 -0.89
N LYS A 125 29.59 -0.90 -1.75
CA LYS A 125 31.00 -0.46 -1.59
C LYS A 125 31.18 0.37 -0.32
N ALA A 126 30.28 1.30 -0.04
CA ALA A 126 30.32 2.14 1.18
C ALA A 126 30.17 1.30 2.46
N ILE A 127 29.20 0.37 2.48
CA ILE A 127 28.98 -0.56 3.59
C ILE A 127 30.22 -1.44 3.85
N ASN A 128 30.83 -1.98 2.80
CA ASN A 128 32.03 -2.79 2.93
C ASN A 128 33.21 -1.95 3.47
N ALA A 129 33.35 -0.69 3.03
CA ALA A 129 34.39 0.20 3.55
C ALA A 129 34.19 0.52 5.06
N ILE A 130 32.94 0.66 5.50
CA ILE A 130 32.64 0.80 6.94
C ILE A 130 33.02 -0.48 7.68
N ALA A 131 32.54 -1.64 7.22
CA ALA A 131 32.72 -2.93 7.87
C ALA A 131 34.20 -3.34 8.01
N GLU A 132 35.02 -3.06 6.97
CA GLU A 132 36.43 -3.44 6.90
C GLU A 132 37.38 -2.39 7.53
N SER A 133 36.85 -1.25 7.97
CA SER A 133 37.67 -0.17 8.56
C SER A 133 38.41 -0.65 9.82
N LYS A 134 39.71 -0.36 9.86
CA LYS A 134 40.59 -0.65 11.03
C LYS A 134 40.55 0.43 12.08
N GLN A 135 39.91 1.55 11.84
CA GLN A 135 39.75 2.62 12.83
C GLN A 135 38.77 2.19 13.93
N THR A 136 39.04 2.65 15.17
CA THR A 136 38.09 2.49 16.28
C THR A 136 36.72 2.98 15.87
N PRO A 137 35.65 2.18 16.05
CA PRO A 137 34.29 2.61 15.69
C PRO A 137 33.86 3.82 16.51
N THR A 138 33.27 4.81 15.83
CA THR A 138 32.69 6.00 16.46
C THR A 138 31.34 6.27 15.80
N PHE A 139 30.49 7.10 16.44
CA PHE A 139 29.25 7.55 15.85
C PHE A 139 29.47 8.11 14.42
N ARG A 140 30.52 8.92 14.26
CA ARG A 140 30.81 9.55 12.96
C ARG A 140 31.23 8.55 11.88
N ASN A 141 32.22 7.66 12.15
CA ASN A 141 32.80 6.79 11.13
C ASN A 141 32.04 5.47 10.94
N THR A 142 30.99 5.24 11.72
CA THR A 142 30.15 4.03 11.64
C THR A 142 28.68 4.40 11.41
N ILE A 143 28.05 5.15 12.30
CA ILE A 143 26.60 5.42 12.25
C ILE A 143 26.28 6.48 11.19
N LEU A 144 26.96 7.63 11.19
CA LEU A 144 26.76 8.65 10.14
C LEU A 144 27.26 8.18 8.78
N ALA A 145 28.32 7.37 8.73
CA ALA A 145 28.78 6.77 7.49
C ALA A 145 27.74 5.80 6.92
N TYR A 146 27.06 5.02 7.79
CA TYR A 146 25.95 4.14 7.42
C TYR A 146 24.78 4.93 6.88
N GLU A 147 24.30 5.96 7.59
CA GLU A 147 23.21 6.86 7.17
C GLU A 147 23.48 7.47 5.77
N ASN A 148 24.73 7.88 5.53
CA ASN A 148 25.10 8.49 4.25
C ASN A 148 25.32 7.48 3.12
N SER A 149 25.51 6.20 3.41
CA SER A 149 25.83 5.17 2.40
C SER A 149 24.71 4.97 1.38
N GLY A 150 23.46 5.12 1.80
CA GLY A 150 22.26 4.91 0.98
C GLY A 150 21.75 6.13 0.20
N LYS A 151 22.37 7.29 0.33
CA LYS A 151 21.83 8.55 -0.21
C LYS A 151 21.51 8.54 -1.71
N LEU A 152 22.34 7.92 -2.53
CA LEU A 152 22.09 7.81 -3.96
C LEU A 152 20.94 6.83 -4.24
N LEU A 153 20.96 5.68 -3.56
CA LEU A 153 19.90 4.66 -3.74
C LEU A 153 18.54 5.19 -3.27
N ASP A 154 18.47 5.89 -2.14
CA ASP A 154 17.25 6.54 -1.65
C ASP A 154 16.65 7.47 -2.72
N ARG A 155 17.48 8.36 -3.32
CA ARG A 155 17.02 9.27 -4.36
C ARG A 155 16.53 8.55 -5.62
N VAL A 156 17.30 7.58 -6.14
CA VAL A 156 16.94 6.89 -7.38
C VAL A 156 15.73 5.99 -7.19
N SER A 157 15.67 5.26 -6.08
CA SER A 157 14.55 4.37 -5.78
C SER A 157 13.26 5.13 -5.51
N SER A 158 13.32 6.27 -4.79
CA SER A 158 12.13 7.10 -4.54
C SER A 158 11.50 7.61 -5.84
N ILE A 159 12.30 8.00 -6.82
CA ILE A 159 11.80 8.43 -8.15
C ILE A 159 11.25 7.23 -8.93
N PHE A 160 11.98 6.10 -8.93
CA PHE A 160 11.57 4.90 -9.65
C PHE A 160 10.24 4.34 -9.13
N PHE A 161 10.13 4.09 -7.82
CA PHE A 161 8.92 3.50 -7.25
C PHE A 161 7.71 4.41 -7.33
N CYS A 162 7.89 5.74 -7.37
CA CYS A 162 6.79 6.64 -7.68
C CYS A 162 6.20 6.36 -9.07
N VAL A 163 7.06 6.29 -10.10
CA VAL A 163 6.61 6.02 -11.48
C VAL A 163 6.10 4.58 -11.62
N ASP A 164 6.71 3.61 -10.95
CA ASP A 164 6.25 2.21 -10.93
C ASP A 164 4.83 2.06 -10.36
N GLU A 165 4.48 2.83 -9.31
CA GLU A 165 3.16 2.79 -8.73
C GLU A 165 2.13 3.66 -9.46
N ALA A 166 2.56 4.82 -9.96
CA ALA A 166 1.66 5.85 -10.49
C ALA A 166 1.56 5.88 -12.01
N ASP A 167 2.54 5.38 -12.75
CA ASP A 167 2.53 5.37 -14.23
C ASP A 167 3.31 4.17 -14.81
N LYS A 168 2.89 2.97 -14.44
CA LYS A 168 3.55 1.70 -14.75
C LYS A 168 3.42 1.29 -16.20
N THR A 169 4.46 1.48 -16.98
CA THR A 169 4.57 0.94 -18.34
C THR A 169 5.15 -0.48 -18.33
N PRO A 170 5.06 -1.26 -19.44
CA PRO A 170 5.71 -2.56 -19.54
C PRO A 170 7.22 -2.53 -19.29
N GLU A 171 7.90 -1.43 -19.67
CA GLU A 171 9.34 -1.24 -19.46
C GLU A 171 9.67 -0.98 -17.98
N ILE A 172 8.86 -0.18 -17.29
CA ILE A 172 8.95 0.05 -15.84
C ILE A 172 8.72 -1.27 -15.08
N ALA A 173 7.68 -2.05 -15.45
CA ALA A 173 7.42 -3.36 -14.85
C ALA A 173 8.56 -4.37 -15.07
N ALA A 174 9.23 -4.33 -16.22
CA ALA A 174 10.41 -5.15 -16.47
C ALA A 174 11.60 -4.72 -15.57
N THR A 175 11.76 -3.43 -15.34
CA THR A 175 12.77 -2.88 -14.43
C THR A 175 12.50 -3.30 -12.99
N GLU A 176 11.25 -3.18 -12.50
CA GLU A 176 10.85 -3.66 -11.17
C GLU A 176 11.22 -5.13 -10.97
N LYS A 177 10.81 -5.99 -11.91
CA LYS A 177 11.12 -7.43 -11.86
C LYS A 177 12.62 -7.73 -11.81
N ALA A 178 13.45 -6.93 -12.47
CA ALA A 178 14.90 -7.10 -12.50
C ALA A 178 15.58 -6.59 -11.22
N ILE A 179 15.07 -5.50 -10.63
CA ILE A 179 15.74 -4.83 -9.53
C ILE A 179 15.34 -5.33 -8.15
N MET A 180 14.09 -5.77 -7.94
CA MET A 180 13.59 -6.24 -6.64
C MET A 180 14.45 -7.33 -6.00
N PRO A 181 14.92 -8.37 -6.73
CA PRO A 181 15.84 -9.36 -6.16
C PRO A 181 17.18 -8.77 -5.73
N GLN A 182 17.69 -7.75 -6.45
CA GLN A 182 18.97 -7.12 -6.15
C GLN A 182 18.87 -6.22 -4.89
N LEU A 183 17.75 -5.52 -4.72
CA LEU A 183 17.46 -4.74 -3.50
C LEU A 183 17.33 -5.65 -2.28
N THR A 184 16.60 -6.76 -2.41
CA THR A 184 16.47 -7.77 -1.36
C THR A 184 17.84 -8.36 -0.98
N GLN A 185 18.68 -8.65 -1.97
CA GLN A 185 20.03 -9.15 -1.71
C GLN A 185 20.90 -8.11 -1.01
N LEU A 186 20.81 -6.83 -1.40
CA LEU A 186 21.53 -5.76 -0.71
C LEU A 186 21.11 -5.63 0.76
N ASP A 187 19.80 -5.68 1.03
CA ASP A 187 19.27 -5.62 2.40
C ASP A 187 19.78 -6.78 3.25
N ASN A 188 19.80 -8.00 2.69
CA ASN A 188 20.37 -9.17 3.36
C ASN A 188 21.88 -9.01 3.59
N ASP A 189 22.64 -8.55 2.59
CA ASP A 189 24.08 -8.32 2.68
C ASP A 189 24.42 -7.31 3.80
N ILE A 190 23.56 -6.33 4.03
CA ILE A 190 23.70 -5.33 5.10
C ILE A 190 23.29 -5.92 6.45
N SER A 191 22.08 -6.48 6.52
CA SER A 191 21.45 -6.93 7.78
C SER A 191 22.22 -8.09 8.44
N PHE A 192 22.84 -8.97 7.62
CA PHE A 192 23.62 -10.11 8.10
C PHE A 192 25.15 -9.87 8.13
N ASN A 193 25.59 -8.63 7.89
CA ASN A 193 27.02 -8.30 7.93
C ASN A 193 27.54 -8.24 9.37
N GLU A 194 28.17 -9.31 9.80
CA GLU A 194 28.70 -9.42 11.19
C GLU A 194 29.74 -8.35 11.52
N LYS A 195 30.66 -8.01 10.58
CA LYS A 195 31.68 -6.98 10.82
C LYS A 195 31.05 -5.61 10.99
N LEU A 196 30.05 -5.28 10.17
CA LEU A 196 29.30 -4.04 10.30
C LEU A 196 28.56 -4.00 11.64
N PHE A 197 27.85 -5.08 11.99
CA PHE A 197 27.15 -5.16 13.28
C PHE A 197 28.09 -5.03 14.47
N HIS A 198 29.25 -5.66 14.45
CA HIS A 198 30.25 -5.49 15.53
C HIS A 198 30.65 -4.03 15.71
N ARG A 199 30.81 -3.27 14.62
CA ARG A 199 31.09 -1.83 14.69
C ARG A 199 29.93 -1.03 15.27
N VAL A 200 28.69 -1.31 14.78
CA VAL A 200 27.47 -0.66 15.30
C VAL A 200 27.30 -0.96 16.79
N LYS A 201 27.49 -2.22 17.20
CA LYS A 201 27.40 -2.63 18.60
C LYS A 201 28.47 -1.95 19.46
N TYR A 202 29.72 -1.85 18.99
CA TYR A 202 30.78 -1.14 19.70
C TYR A 202 30.39 0.32 19.97
N VAL A 203 29.87 1.03 18.98
CA VAL A 203 29.38 2.42 19.16
C VAL A 203 28.23 2.47 20.16
N TYR A 204 27.29 1.52 20.07
CA TYR A 204 26.16 1.43 21.00
C TYR A 204 26.63 1.25 22.44
N ASP A 205 27.56 0.30 22.70
CA ASP A 205 28.05 -0.01 24.03
C ASP A 205 28.87 1.14 24.63
N HIS A 206 29.61 1.93 23.83
CA HIS A 206 30.57 2.91 24.32
C HIS A 206 30.13 4.38 24.23
N GLU A 207 29.24 4.71 23.30
CA GLU A 207 28.82 6.09 23.02
C GLU A 207 27.35 6.37 23.30
N PHE A 208 26.47 5.37 23.31
CA PHE A 208 25.00 5.55 23.45
C PHE A 208 24.61 6.41 24.67
N ALA A 209 25.25 6.19 25.83
CA ALA A 209 24.95 6.97 27.03
C ALA A 209 25.41 8.45 26.95
N LYS A 210 26.39 8.74 26.08
CA LYS A 210 26.96 10.07 25.88
C LYS A 210 26.19 10.88 24.84
N LEU A 211 25.54 10.20 23.86
CA LEU A 211 24.76 10.82 22.79
C LEU A 211 23.43 11.36 23.32
N LYS A 212 22.94 12.41 22.68
CA LYS A 212 21.66 13.06 23.01
C LYS A 212 20.83 13.31 21.76
N GLY A 213 19.52 13.57 21.94
CA GLY A 213 18.62 13.94 20.85
C GLY A 213 18.63 12.96 19.70
N GLU A 214 18.71 13.47 18.50
CA GLU A 214 18.59 12.67 17.25
C GLU A 214 19.78 11.73 17.03
N ASP A 215 20.99 12.10 17.43
CA ASP A 215 22.17 11.22 17.33
C ASP A 215 21.97 9.92 18.13
N ARG A 216 21.47 10.07 19.36
CA ARG A 216 21.16 8.91 20.21
C ARG A 216 20.04 8.07 19.58
N ARG A 217 19.01 8.71 19.06
CA ARG A 217 17.88 8.03 18.42
C ARG A 217 18.29 7.29 17.15
N LEU A 218 19.10 7.90 16.30
CA LEU A 218 19.61 7.26 15.09
C LEU A 218 20.41 5.98 15.43
N LEU A 219 21.33 6.08 16.40
CA LEU A 219 22.10 4.91 16.85
C LEU A 219 21.18 3.82 17.41
N GLU A 220 20.18 4.19 18.21
CA GLU A 220 19.20 3.25 18.77
C GLU A 220 18.44 2.50 17.67
N GLU A 221 17.91 3.21 16.67
CA GLU A 221 17.13 2.61 15.59
C GLU A 221 17.97 1.70 14.69
N ILE A 222 19.20 2.13 14.35
CA ILE A 222 20.11 1.28 13.56
C ILE A 222 20.48 0.02 14.35
N TYR A 223 20.87 0.13 15.62
CA TYR A 223 21.22 -1.01 16.46
C TYR A 223 20.04 -1.98 16.63
N LYS A 224 18.85 -1.46 16.96
CA LYS A 224 17.63 -2.27 17.08
C LYS A 224 17.27 -2.94 15.75
N GLY A 225 17.49 -2.28 14.61
CA GLY A 225 17.31 -2.87 13.29
C GLY A 225 18.11 -4.15 13.10
N PHE A 226 19.42 -4.11 13.38
CA PHE A 226 20.29 -5.29 13.32
C PHE A 226 19.86 -6.38 14.29
N VAL A 227 19.57 -6.03 15.55
CA VAL A 227 19.13 -7.02 16.57
C VAL A 227 17.85 -7.72 16.13
N ARG A 228 16.88 -7.00 15.63
CA ARG A 228 15.58 -7.55 15.14
C ARG A 228 15.74 -8.40 13.90
N ASN A 229 16.80 -8.21 13.12
CA ASN A 229 17.17 -9.09 12.01
C ASN A 229 18.01 -10.30 12.46
N GLY A 230 18.21 -10.48 13.76
CA GLY A 230 18.86 -11.66 14.33
C GLY A 230 20.38 -11.54 14.50
N ALA A 231 20.94 -10.32 14.51
CA ALA A 231 22.40 -10.13 14.61
C ALA A 231 23.01 -10.73 15.88
N LEU A 232 22.25 -10.84 16.97
CA LEU A 232 22.69 -11.45 18.25
C LEU A 232 22.47 -12.97 18.32
N LEU A 233 21.82 -13.58 17.35
CA LEU A 233 21.54 -15.01 17.33
C LEU A 233 22.79 -15.85 17.05
N SER A 234 22.81 -17.11 17.51
CA SER A 234 23.81 -18.08 17.10
C SER A 234 23.67 -18.36 15.59
N LYS A 235 24.73 -18.91 15.00
CA LYS A 235 24.76 -19.23 13.56
C LYS A 235 23.60 -20.16 13.15
N GLU A 236 23.30 -21.16 13.97
CA GLU A 236 22.21 -22.11 13.72
C GLU A 236 20.85 -21.41 13.72
N LYS A 237 20.62 -20.52 14.71
CA LYS A 237 19.39 -19.72 14.82
C LYS A 237 19.24 -18.73 13.66
N LYS A 238 20.35 -18.07 13.25
CA LYS A 238 20.35 -17.18 12.06
C LYS A 238 19.94 -17.96 10.82
N THR A 239 20.57 -19.09 10.53
CA THR A 239 20.21 -19.95 9.38
C THR A 239 18.74 -20.36 9.43
N ARG A 240 18.21 -20.69 10.63
CA ARG A 240 16.79 -21.04 10.75
C ARG A 240 15.88 -19.86 10.45
N VAL A 241 16.18 -18.66 10.95
CA VAL A 241 15.41 -17.42 10.65
C VAL A 241 15.45 -17.09 9.16
N GLU A 242 16.59 -17.26 8.48
CA GLU A 242 16.71 -17.08 7.03
C GLU A 242 15.79 -18.04 6.26
N GLN A 243 15.79 -19.34 6.64
CA GLN A 243 14.89 -20.35 6.06
C GLN A 243 13.43 -20.01 6.28
N ILE A 244 13.07 -19.55 7.49
CA ILE A 244 11.71 -19.12 7.83
C ILE A 244 11.31 -17.92 6.97
N ASN A 245 12.14 -16.89 6.87
CA ASN A 245 11.85 -15.70 6.08
C ASN A 245 11.62 -16.04 4.61
N LYS A 246 12.50 -16.88 4.04
CA LYS A 246 12.36 -17.35 2.66
C LYS A 246 11.04 -18.11 2.47
N ARG A 247 10.75 -19.06 3.38
CA ARG A 247 9.53 -19.87 3.27
C ARG A 247 8.26 -19.01 3.41
N ILE A 248 8.24 -18.03 4.33
CA ILE A 248 7.14 -17.09 4.45
C ILE A 248 6.95 -16.29 3.16
N SER A 249 8.02 -15.81 2.52
CA SER A 249 7.94 -15.10 1.24
C SER A 249 7.34 -15.98 0.13
N ASP A 250 7.80 -17.24 0.02
CA ASP A 250 7.25 -18.20 -0.93
C ASP A 250 5.76 -18.48 -0.68
N LEU A 251 5.37 -18.60 0.59
CA LEU A 251 3.98 -18.82 1.00
C LEU A 251 3.10 -17.59 0.75
N GLN A 252 3.60 -16.38 0.97
CA GLN A 252 2.88 -15.15 0.64
C GLN A 252 2.56 -15.03 -0.84
N GLN A 253 3.53 -15.39 -1.70
CA GLN A 253 3.32 -15.44 -3.15
C GLN A 253 2.28 -16.49 -3.54
N GLN A 254 2.38 -17.71 -2.98
CA GLN A 254 1.42 -18.80 -3.24
C GLN A 254 0.02 -18.41 -2.78
N TRP A 255 -0.10 -17.83 -1.59
CA TRP A 255 -1.35 -17.36 -1.01
C TRP A 255 -1.99 -16.27 -1.88
N GLY A 256 -1.21 -15.25 -2.30
CA GLY A 256 -1.66 -14.19 -3.19
C GLY A 256 -2.17 -14.71 -4.52
N THR A 257 -1.46 -15.65 -5.14
CA THR A 257 -1.88 -16.32 -6.39
C THR A 257 -3.21 -17.06 -6.21
N GLN A 258 -3.33 -17.87 -5.15
CA GLN A 258 -4.58 -18.60 -4.89
C GLN A 258 -5.75 -17.69 -4.61
N LEU A 259 -5.54 -16.63 -3.81
CA LEU A 259 -6.59 -15.64 -3.54
C LEU A 259 -7.01 -14.90 -4.81
N GLN A 260 -6.06 -14.52 -5.65
CA GLN A 260 -6.35 -13.85 -6.93
C GLN A 260 -7.20 -14.77 -7.84
N GLU A 261 -6.82 -16.04 -7.96
CA GLU A 261 -7.59 -17.01 -8.72
C GLU A 261 -8.99 -17.24 -8.12
N ALA A 262 -9.09 -17.36 -6.81
CA ALA A 262 -10.36 -17.51 -6.11
C ALA A 262 -11.28 -16.31 -6.35
N THR A 263 -10.74 -15.10 -6.24
CA THR A 263 -11.48 -13.85 -6.48
C THR A 263 -11.93 -13.73 -7.93
N ASN A 264 -11.05 -14.04 -8.88
CA ASN A 264 -11.40 -14.03 -10.31
C ASN A 264 -12.50 -15.04 -10.67
N ASN A 265 -12.61 -16.12 -9.92
CA ASN A 265 -13.61 -17.18 -10.11
C ASN A 265 -14.83 -17.06 -9.19
N ALA A 266 -14.83 -16.13 -8.25
CA ALA A 266 -16.00 -15.83 -7.41
C ALA A 266 -17.01 -15.01 -8.18
N VAL A 267 -17.88 -15.71 -8.93
CA VAL A 267 -18.88 -15.14 -9.84
C VAL A 267 -20.24 -15.78 -9.55
N VAL A 268 -21.25 -14.93 -9.36
CA VAL A 268 -22.65 -15.37 -9.27
C VAL A 268 -23.32 -15.16 -10.63
N TRP A 269 -23.65 -16.27 -11.30
CA TRP A 269 -24.32 -16.24 -12.60
C TRP A 269 -25.82 -15.99 -12.42
N VAL A 270 -26.39 -15.12 -13.27
CA VAL A 270 -27.77 -14.67 -13.21
C VAL A 270 -28.44 -14.91 -14.56
N ASN A 271 -29.60 -15.53 -14.54
CA ASN A 271 -30.25 -16.05 -15.77
C ASN A 271 -31.21 -15.06 -16.42
N SER A 272 -31.70 -14.06 -15.66
CA SER A 272 -32.64 -13.10 -16.22
C SER A 272 -32.45 -11.69 -15.67
N LYS A 273 -32.94 -10.67 -16.43
CA LYS A 273 -32.90 -9.28 -15.99
C LYS A 273 -33.79 -9.03 -14.77
N GLU A 274 -34.87 -9.79 -14.61
CA GLU A 274 -35.82 -9.68 -13.51
C GLU A 274 -35.18 -10.04 -12.16
N GLU A 275 -34.22 -10.98 -12.18
CA GLU A 275 -33.42 -11.30 -10.95
C GLU A 275 -32.58 -10.10 -10.47
N LEU A 276 -32.23 -9.17 -11.38
CA LEU A 276 -31.44 -7.96 -11.11
C LEU A 276 -32.31 -6.74 -10.74
N ALA A 277 -33.58 -6.94 -10.45
CA ALA A 277 -34.48 -5.84 -10.06
C ALA A 277 -33.89 -5.03 -8.90
N GLY A 278 -34.06 -3.70 -8.95
CA GLY A 278 -33.52 -2.75 -8.00
C GLY A 278 -32.15 -2.16 -8.38
N LEU A 279 -31.43 -2.78 -9.32
CA LEU A 279 -30.17 -2.23 -9.84
C LEU A 279 -30.42 -1.16 -10.91
N SER A 280 -29.46 -0.24 -11.05
CA SER A 280 -29.45 0.74 -12.13
C SER A 280 -29.19 0.08 -13.49
N ASP A 281 -29.63 0.72 -14.60
CA ASP A 281 -29.31 0.23 -15.94
C ASP A 281 -27.80 0.14 -16.21
N ALA A 282 -27.00 1.00 -15.56
CA ALA A 282 -25.53 0.97 -15.64
C ALA A 282 -24.97 -0.28 -14.95
N ASP A 283 -25.46 -0.65 -13.76
CA ASP A 283 -25.05 -1.85 -13.03
C ASP A 283 -25.45 -3.12 -13.80
N ILE A 284 -26.67 -3.14 -14.39
CA ILE A 284 -27.14 -4.25 -15.21
C ILE A 284 -26.27 -4.41 -16.47
N ALA A 285 -25.94 -3.32 -17.15
CA ALA A 285 -25.04 -3.34 -18.29
C ALA A 285 -23.61 -3.81 -17.91
N GLN A 286 -23.16 -3.49 -16.71
CA GLN A 286 -21.88 -4.00 -16.18
C GLN A 286 -21.96 -5.50 -15.93
N CYS A 287 -23.03 -6.02 -15.33
CA CYS A 287 -23.25 -7.45 -15.14
C CYS A 287 -23.27 -8.23 -16.48
N GLU A 288 -23.82 -7.64 -17.55
CA GLU A 288 -23.80 -8.23 -18.89
C GLU A 288 -22.37 -8.29 -19.47
N LYS A 289 -21.61 -7.20 -19.38
CA LYS A 289 -20.19 -7.16 -19.80
C LYS A 289 -19.35 -8.17 -19.03
N ASP A 290 -19.58 -8.28 -17.72
CA ASP A 290 -18.87 -9.24 -16.87
C ASP A 290 -19.18 -10.68 -17.28
N ALA A 291 -20.43 -10.99 -17.65
CA ALA A 291 -20.79 -12.30 -18.19
C ALA A 291 -20.08 -12.59 -19.51
N GLN A 292 -20.11 -11.64 -20.45
CA GLN A 292 -19.46 -11.77 -21.76
C GLN A 292 -17.95 -11.99 -21.62
N SER A 293 -17.28 -11.20 -20.78
CA SER A 293 -15.82 -11.29 -20.55
C SER A 293 -15.39 -12.62 -19.92
N ARG A 294 -16.31 -13.34 -19.27
CA ARG A 294 -16.08 -14.60 -18.55
C ARG A 294 -16.65 -15.85 -19.22
N GLY A 295 -16.94 -15.77 -20.51
CA GLY A 295 -17.42 -16.91 -21.32
C GLY A 295 -18.93 -17.15 -21.25
N ALA A 296 -19.71 -16.17 -20.83
CA ALA A 296 -21.18 -16.08 -20.93
C ALA A 296 -21.92 -17.37 -20.53
N LYS A 297 -21.67 -17.93 -19.35
CA LYS A 297 -22.39 -19.11 -18.83
C LYS A 297 -23.86 -18.81 -18.53
N ALA A 298 -24.19 -17.52 -18.33
CA ALA A 298 -25.54 -16.96 -18.25
C ALA A 298 -25.52 -15.54 -18.82
N PRO A 299 -26.67 -14.90 -19.09
CA PRO A 299 -26.72 -13.55 -19.64
C PRO A 299 -26.05 -12.49 -18.78
N TYR A 300 -26.04 -12.67 -17.44
CA TYR A 300 -25.46 -11.73 -16.51
C TYR A 300 -24.55 -12.42 -15.51
N ALA A 301 -23.57 -11.69 -14.98
CA ALA A 301 -22.67 -12.16 -13.94
C ALA A 301 -22.42 -11.06 -12.91
N ILE A 302 -22.54 -11.39 -11.62
CA ILE A 302 -22.11 -10.54 -10.51
C ILE A 302 -20.74 -11.03 -10.06
N VAL A 303 -19.74 -10.19 -10.19
CA VAL A 303 -18.35 -10.47 -9.79
C VAL A 303 -18.15 -10.04 -8.33
N ILE A 304 -17.54 -10.91 -7.56
CA ILE A 304 -17.19 -10.61 -6.16
C ILE A 304 -15.84 -9.86 -6.15
N ILE A 305 -15.87 -8.60 -5.77
CA ILE A 305 -14.73 -7.69 -5.94
C ILE A 305 -14.16 -7.12 -4.65
N ASN A 306 -14.91 -7.14 -3.56
CA ASN A 306 -14.53 -6.45 -2.35
C ASN A 306 -14.34 -7.41 -1.16
N THR A 307 -14.32 -6.88 0.04
CA THR A 307 -14.27 -7.60 1.32
C THR A 307 -15.59 -8.35 1.58
N THR A 308 -16.13 -8.33 2.78
CA THR A 308 -17.49 -8.80 3.08
C THR A 308 -18.56 -7.87 2.50
N GLN A 309 -18.24 -6.59 2.33
CA GLN A 309 -19.16 -5.59 1.75
C GLN A 309 -19.17 -5.67 0.23
N GLN A 310 -20.28 -6.11 -0.34
CA GLN A 310 -20.50 -6.09 -1.79
C GLN A 310 -21.47 -4.95 -2.12
N PRO A 311 -21.07 -3.92 -2.88
CA PRO A 311 -21.90 -2.73 -3.16
C PRO A 311 -23.27 -3.07 -3.74
N ILE A 312 -23.33 -4.09 -4.57
CA ILE A 312 -24.58 -4.52 -5.24
C ILE A 312 -25.67 -4.97 -4.25
N LEU A 313 -25.30 -5.43 -3.03
CA LEU A 313 -26.26 -5.83 -1.99
C LEU A 313 -27.15 -4.68 -1.50
N THR A 314 -26.71 -3.43 -1.73
CA THR A 314 -27.43 -2.23 -1.28
C THR A 314 -28.75 -2.05 -2.05
N ASN A 315 -28.78 -2.36 -3.34
CA ASN A 315 -29.89 -2.05 -4.24
C ASN A 315 -30.63 -3.28 -4.79
N LEU A 316 -30.07 -4.48 -4.65
CA LEU A 316 -30.60 -5.69 -5.24
C LEU A 316 -31.89 -6.16 -4.53
N ASP A 317 -33.06 -6.09 -5.19
CA ASP A 317 -34.37 -6.46 -4.59
C ASP A 317 -34.52 -7.96 -4.34
N ASN A 318 -33.92 -8.80 -5.20
CA ASN A 318 -34.03 -10.27 -5.11
C ASN A 318 -33.25 -10.81 -3.90
N ARG A 319 -33.97 -11.27 -2.87
CA ARG A 319 -33.40 -11.75 -1.61
C ARG A 319 -32.53 -13.00 -1.76
N ASP A 320 -32.94 -13.95 -2.61
CA ASP A 320 -32.14 -15.17 -2.87
C ASP A 320 -30.82 -14.82 -3.58
N LEU A 321 -30.87 -13.90 -4.52
CA LEU A 321 -29.66 -13.45 -5.21
C LEU A 321 -28.75 -12.69 -4.24
N ARG A 322 -29.28 -11.86 -3.29
CA ARG A 322 -28.46 -11.28 -2.20
C ARG A 322 -27.75 -12.35 -1.40
N ARG A 323 -28.47 -13.42 -1.00
CA ARG A 323 -27.89 -14.54 -0.28
C ARG A 323 -26.74 -15.18 -1.05
N ARG A 324 -26.94 -15.49 -2.34
CA ARG A 324 -25.94 -16.11 -3.21
C ARG A 324 -24.69 -15.23 -3.36
N VAL A 325 -24.86 -13.91 -3.51
CA VAL A 325 -23.75 -12.94 -3.58
C VAL A 325 -22.99 -12.88 -2.27
N TYR A 326 -23.69 -12.81 -1.14
CA TYR A 326 -23.09 -12.78 0.18
C TYR A 326 -22.29 -14.05 0.46
N GLU A 327 -22.89 -15.24 0.24
CA GLU A 327 -22.21 -16.53 0.44
C GLU A 327 -20.95 -16.66 -0.44
N ALA A 328 -21.05 -16.27 -1.71
CA ALA A 328 -19.88 -16.24 -2.61
C ALA A 328 -18.76 -15.31 -2.11
N SER A 329 -19.12 -14.23 -1.43
CA SER A 329 -18.16 -13.29 -0.84
C SER A 329 -17.46 -13.84 0.40
N VAL A 330 -18.23 -14.36 1.38
CA VAL A 330 -17.69 -14.75 2.68
C VAL A 330 -16.96 -16.10 2.66
N HIS A 331 -17.28 -16.97 1.70
CA HIS A 331 -16.68 -18.29 1.54
C HIS A 331 -15.49 -18.34 0.55
N ARG A 332 -14.91 -17.20 0.23
CA ARG A 332 -13.72 -17.16 -0.65
C ARG A 332 -12.53 -17.87 -0.01
N SER A 333 -11.97 -18.84 -0.72
CA SER A 333 -10.74 -19.55 -0.35
C SER A 333 -10.76 -20.28 1.00
N ASP A 334 -11.92 -20.56 1.58
CA ASP A 334 -12.08 -21.22 2.89
C ASP A 334 -12.13 -22.75 2.78
N GLY A 335 -12.04 -23.30 1.58
CA GLY A 335 -12.07 -24.75 1.31
C GLY A 335 -13.48 -25.32 1.10
N THR A 336 -14.55 -24.55 1.18
CA THR A 336 -15.90 -24.99 0.82
C THR A 336 -16.05 -25.13 -0.69
N GLY A 337 -15.21 -24.43 -1.48
CA GLY A 337 -15.13 -24.52 -2.93
C GLY A 337 -13.80 -25.08 -3.43
N ARG A 338 -13.45 -24.70 -4.67
CA ARG A 338 -12.21 -25.17 -5.35
C ARG A 338 -10.93 -24.68 -4.67
N TYR A 339 -10.96 -23.49 -4.06
CA TYR A 339 -9.78 -22.80 -3.54
C TYR A 339 -9.74 -22.88 -2.01
N ASN A 340 -8.55 -23.12 -1.46
CA ASN A 340 -8.33 -23.23 -0.02
C ASN A 340 -6.97 -22.66 0.36
N THR A 341 -6.95 -21.47 0.94
CA THR A 341 -5.74 -20.80 1.43
C THR A 341 -5.38 -21.18 2.87
N LEU A 342 -6.28 -21.84 3.61
CA LEU A 342 -6.09 -22.15 5.04
C LEU A 342 -4.86 -22.99 5.35
N PRO A 343 -4.46 -23.99 4.52
CA PRO A 343 -3.20 -24.71 4.74
C PRO A 343 -1.97 -23.78 4.72
N ILE A 344 -1.96 -22.80 3.82
CA ILE A 344 -0.88 -21.81 3.70
C ILE A 344 -0.88 -20.87 4.92
N VAL A 345 -2.06 -20.43 5.34
CA VAL A 345 -2.25 -19.60 6.55
C VAL A 345 -1.66 -20.29 7.77
N VAL A 346 -2.01 -21.56 8.01
CA VAL A 346 -1.54 -22.34 9.16
C VAL A 346 -0.02 -22.50 9.15
N GLU A 347 0.58 -22.82 7.98
CA GLU A 347 2.02 -22.89 7.85
C GLU A 347 2.69 -21.53 8.14
N MET A 348 2.17 -20.44 7.58
CA MET A 348 2.70 -19.09 7.85
C MET A 348 2.57 -18.71 9.34
N ALA A 349 1.44 -18.99 9.97
CA ALA A 349 1.23 -18.72 11.38
C ALA A 349 2.26 -19.46 12.24
N LYS A 350 2.49 -20.74 11.96
CA LYS A 350 3.49 -21.56 12.65
C LYS A 350 4.90 -21.01 12.48
N LEU A 351 5.28 -20.64 11.28
CA LEU A 351 6.61 -20.07 10.98
C LEU A 351 6.82 -18.72 11.66
N ARG A 352 5.78 -17.87 11.69
CA ARG A 352 5.82 -16.57 12.40
C ARG A 352 5.98 -16.77 13.89
N ALA A 353 5.21 -17.69 14.49
CA ALA A 353 5.33 -18.00 15.90
C ALA A 353 6.73 -18.54 16.25
N GLU A 354 7.26 -19.51 15.48
CA GLU A 354 8.62 -20.04 15.61
C GLU A 354 9.67 -18.91 15.49
N LYS A 355 9.50 -17.99 14.54
CA LYS A 355 10.40 -16.83 14.42
C LYS A 355 10.38 -15.98 15.69
N GLY A 356 9.20 -15.66 16.22
CA GLY A 356 9.05 -14.92 17.48
C GLY A 356 9.79 -15.61 18.63
N GLU A 357 9.63 -16.92 18.78
CA GLU A 357 10.27 -17.74 19.81
C GLU A 357 11.80 -17.76 19.65
N ILE A 358 12.32 -17.94 18.42
CA ILE A 358 13.76 -17.88 18.14
C ILE A 358 14.34 -16.52 18.52
N MET A 359 13.59 -15.42 18.27
CA MET A 359 13.96 -14.06 18.60
C MET A 359 13.84 -13.74 20.10
N GLY A 360 13.36 -14.68 20.92
CA GLY A 360 13.27 -14.55 22.38
C GLY A 360 11.93 -14.00 22.90
N TYR A 361 10.90 -13.98 22.09
CA TYR A 361 9.55 -13.54 22.45
C TYR A 361 8.62 -14.74 22.68
N HIS A 362 7.57 -14.56 23.47
CA HIS A 362 6.61 -15.63 23.76
C HIS A 362 5.73 -15.98 22.55
N ASN A 363 5.53 -15.06 21.62
CA ASN A 363 4.74 -15.22 20.43
C ASN A 363 5.11 -14.17 19.37
N TYR A 364 4.52 -14.26 18.19
CA TYR A 364 4.78 -13.32 17.11
C TYR A 364 4.26 -11.91 17.40
N ALA A 365 3.13 -11.77 18.11
CA ALA A 365 2.58 -10.46 18.44
C ALA A 365 3.55 -9.65 19.31
N ALA A 366 4.14 -10.24 20.35
CA ALA A 366 5.13 -9.58 21.19
C ALA A 366 6.36 -9.13 20.38
N TYR A 367 6.84 -9.97 19.46
CA TYR A 367 7.93 -9.61 18.55
C TYR A 367 7.53 -8.46 17.60
N SER A 368 6.33 -8.50 17.01
CA SER A 368 5.88 -7.50 16.03
C SER A 368 5.68 -6.12 16.68
N LEU A 369 5.08 -6.10 17.87
CA LEU A 369 4.65 -4.88 18.56
C LEU A 369 5.76 -4.11 19.27
N GLU A 370 6.94 -4.69 19.50
CA GLU A 370 8.04 -4.05 20.25
C GLU A 370 8.40 -2.63 19.76
N LYS A 371 8.32 -2.39 18.44
CA LYS A 371 8.65 -1.10 17.82
C LYS A 371 7.45 -0.19 17.56
N THR A 372 6.28 -0.53 18.04
CA THR A 372 5.05 0.25 17.86
C THR A 372 4.77 1.15 19.07
N MET A 373 3.79 2.05 18.97
CA MET A 373 3.35 2.85 20.13
C MET A 373 2.72 1.98 21.20
N ALA A 374 1.97 0.96 20.80
CA ALA A 374 1.33 0.01 21.71
C ALA A 374 2.33 -0.85 22.47
N GLN A 375 3.50 -1.17 21.88
CA GLN A 375 4.63 -1.91 22.45
C GLN A 375 4.33 -3.35 22.84
N THR A 376 3.17 -3.67 23.40
CA THR A 376 2.83 -5.00 23.89
C THR A 376 1.45 -5.46 23.44
N PRO A 377 1.22 -6.78 23.36
CA PRO A 377 -0.11 -7.33 23.08
C PRO A 377 -1.16 -6.94 24.15
N GLU A 378 -0.75 -6.83 25.42
CA GLU A 378 -1.63 -6.45 26.53
C GLU A 378 -2.20 -5.03 26.34
N ASN A 379 -1.36 -4.09 25.88
CA ASN A 379 -1.79 -2.73 25.57
C ASN A 379 -2.81 -2.72 24.42
N VAL A 380 -2.56 -3.51 23.37
CA VAL A 380 -3.50 -3.65 22.25
C VAL A 380 -4.83 -4.23 22.73
N TYR A 381 -4.81 -5.31 23.52
CA TYR A 381 -6.06 -5.91 24.04
C TYR A 381 -6.80 -4.99 25.02
N THR A 382 -6.09 -4.25 25.86
CA THR A 382 -6.71 -3.25 26.74
C THR A 382 -7.47 -2.20 25.91
N PHE A 383 -6.83 -1.69 24.86
CA PHE A 383 -7.43 -0.76 23.93
C PHE A 383 -8.67 -1.35 23.22
N LEU A 384 -8.54 -2.54 22.63
CA LEU A 384 -9.64 -3.21 21.92
C LEU A 384 -10.83 -3.53 22.85
N ASN A 385 -10.56 -4.04 24.06
CA ASN A 385 -11.60 -4.36 25.02
C ASN A 385 -12.40 -3.11 25.44
N ASN A 386 -11.75 -1.96 25.58
CA ASN A 386 -12.43 -0.70 25.88
C ASN A 386 -13.36 -0.28 24.73
N LEU A 387 -12.91 -0.40 23.48
CA LEU A 387 -13.74 -0.13 22.30
C LEU A 387 -14.91 -1.12 22.18
N ILE A 388 -14.67 -2.41 22.32
CA ILE A 388 -15.69 -3.48 22.20
C ILE A 388 -16.79 -3.28 23.23
N LYS A 389 -16.41 -2.98 24.47
CA LYS A 389 -17.38 -2.75 25.57
C LYS A 389 -18.35 -1.61 25.27
N ALA A 390 -17.86 -0.54 24.66
CA ALA A 390 -18.69 0.62 24.33
C ALA A 390 -19.44 0.45 23.00
N TYR A 391 -18.85 -0.26 22.06
CA TYR A 391 -19.42 -0.55 20.74
C TYR A 391 -20.64 -1.49 20.80
N ARG A 392 -20.54 -2.60 21.53
CA ARG A 392 -21.50 -3.72 21.45
C ARG A 392 -22.97 -3.29 21.69
N PRO A 393 -23.31 -2.52 22.73
CA PRO A 393 -24.70 -2.10 22.97
C PRO A 393 -25.29 -1.24 21.83
N ASN A 394 -24.44 -0.46 21.14
CA ASN A 394 -24.87 0.37 20.02
C ASN A 394 -25.09 -0.48 18.76
N ALA A 395 -24.23 -1.46 18.50
CA ALA A 395 -24.40 -2.40 17.40
C ALA A 395 -25.69 -3.23 17.50
N ASP A 396 -26.04 -3.67 18.71
CA ASP A 396 -27.29 -4.41 18.96
C ASP A 396 -28.53 -3.54 18.69
N LYS A 397 -28.50 -2.27 19.14
CA LYS A 397 -29.58 -1.30 18.86
C LYS A 397 -29.72 -0.99 17.37
N GLU A 398 -28.60 -0.80 16.69
CA GLU A 398 -28.57 -0.51 15.24
C GLU A 398 -29.14 -1.71 14.44
N THR A 399 -28.72 -2.92 14.77
CA THR A 399 -29.23 -4.14 14.14
C THR A 399 -30.74 -4.32 14.39
N ALA A 400 -31.21 -4.11 15.63
CA ALA A 400 -32.62 -4.17 15.96
C ALA A 400 -33.46 -3.10 15.22
N ALA A 401 -32.91 -1.89 15.04
CA ALA A 401 -33.58 -0.83 14.28
C ALA A 401 -33.74 -1.19 12.81
N ILE A 402 -32.72 -1.78 12.16
CA ILE A 402 -32.79 -2.24 10.77
C ILE A 402 -33.82 -3.36 10.64
N GLU A 403 -33.83 -4.33 11.57
CA GLU A 403 -34.80 -5.43 11.56
C GLU A 403 -36.21 -4.92 11.76
N ALA A 404 -36.44 -3.99 12.69
CA ALA A 404 -37.74 -3.38 12.91
C ALA A 404 -38.25 -2.63 11.67
N TYR A 405 -37.36 -1.91 10.97
CA TYR A 405 -37.69 -1.26 9.69
C TYR A 405 -38.07 -2.28 8.61
N ALA A 406 -37.29 -3.37 8.48
CA ALA A 406 -37.58 -4.42 7.52
C ALA A 406 -38.93 -5.10 7.79
N ARG A 407 -39.29 -5.33 9.05
CA ARG A 407 -40.60 -5.91 9.44
C ARG A 407 -41.79 -5.07 9.07
N GLN A 408 -41.65 -3.75 8.92
CA GLN A 408 -42.74 -2.89 8.46
C GLN A 408 -43.20 -3.23 7.03
N THR A 409 -42.30 -3.73 6.19
CA THR A 409 -42.61 -4.09 4.79
C THR A 409 -42.78 -5.59 4.59
N MET A 410 -42.05 -6.41 5.35
CA MET A 410 -41.98 -7.87 5.16
C MET A 410 -42.88 -8.66 6.13
N GLY A 411 -43.44 -8.01 7.16
CA GLY A 411 -44.27 -8.61 8.15
C GLY A 411 -43.51 -8.96 9.45
N PRO A 412 -44.27 -9.23 10.57
CA PRO A 412 -43.70 -9.35 11.93
C PRO A 412 -42.76 -10.56 12.09
N ASP A 413 -42.93 -11.60 11.28
CA ASP A 413 -42.14 -12.84 11.37
C ASP A 413 -40.80 -12.74 10.62
N PHE A 414 -40.54 -11.61 9.95
CA PHE A 414 -39.28 -11.43 9.22
C PHE A 414 -38.08 -11.44 10.18
N GLN A 415 -37.07 -12.21 9.79
CA GLN A 415 -35.79 -12.28 10.47
C GLN A 415 -34.70 -11.71 9.53
N LEU A 416 -33.99 -10.70 10.01
CA LEU A 416 -32.89 -10.07 9.29
C LEU A 416 -31.72 -11.07 9.14
N GLN A 417 -31.31 -11.31 7.91
CA GLN A 417 -30.13 -12.12 7.60
C GLN A 417 -28.93 -11.22 7.24
N PRO A 418 -27.68 -11.68 7.31
CA PRO A 418 -26.50 -10.88 6.98
C PRO A 418 -26.57 -10.24 5.58
N TYR A 419 -27.11 -10.97 4.62
CA TYR A 419 -27.28 -10.50 3.23
C TYR A 419 -28.44 -9.50 3.04
N ASP A 420 -29.27 -9.27 4.06
CA ASP A 420 -30.35 -8.28 4.05
C ASP A 420 -29.94 -6.92 4.60
N ARG A 421 -28.88 -6.90 5.44
CA ARG A 421 -28.50 -5.72 6.21
C ARG A 421 -28.27 -4.47 5.35
N PHE A 422 -27.45 -4.56 4.31
CA PHE A 422 -27.13 -3.40 3.46
C PHE A 422 -28.36 -2.89 2.72
N TYR A 423 -29.21 -3.80 2.26
CA TYR A 423 -30.43 -3.47 1.55
C TYR A 423 -31.41 -2.68 2.41
N TYR A 424 -31.74 -3.18 3.60
CA TYR A 424 -32.67 -2.48 4.49
C TYR A 424 -32.06 -1.24 5.15
N SER A 425 -30.78 -1.25 5.43
CA SER A 425 -30.04 -0.06 5.90
C SER A 425 -30.13 1.07 4.86
N ALA A 426 -29.87 0.78 3.58
CA ALA A 426 -29.96 1.78 2.52
C ALA A 426 -31.39 2.31 2.33
N LYS A 427 -32.40 1.44 2.35
CA LYS A 427 -33.81 1.87 2.28
C LYS A 427 -34.23 2.72 3.48
N MET A 428 -33.78 2.36 4.68
CA MET A 428 -34.01 3.13 5.89
C MET A 428 -33.32 4.51 5.82
N LYS A 429 -32.06 4.55 5.37
CA LYS A 429 -31.32 5.80 5.14
C LYS A 429 -32.05 6.72 4.15
N LYS A 430 -32.47 6.17 3.01
CA LYS A 430 -33.22 6.91 1.99
C LYS A 430 -34.54 7.45 2.54
N ALA A 431 -35.28 6.66 3.29
CA ALA A 431 -36.57 7.06 3.86
C ALA A 431 -36.40 8.19 4.92
N GLN A 432 -35.34 8.13 5.73
CA GLN A 432 -35.11 9.11 6.80
C GLN A 432 -34.47 10.41 6.31
N LEU A 433 -33.49 10.32 5.45
CA LEU A 433 -32.67 11.49 5.05
C LEU A 433 -33.12 12.12 3.73
N ASN A 434 -33.74 11.32 2.83
CA ASN A 434 -34.11 11.78 1.48
C ASN A 434 -32.99 12.62 0.84
N LEU A 435 -31.78 12.04 0.76
CA LEU A 435 -30.56 12.65 0.23
C LEU A 435 -30.08 11.86 -0.99
N SER A 436 -29.81 12.57 -2.09
CA SER A 436 -29.12 12.05 -3.26
C SER A 436 -27.67 12.54 -3.32
N GLU A 437 -26.75 11.68 -3.73
CA GLU A 437 -25.35 12.07 -3.98
C GLU A 437 -25.25 13.12 -5.10
N ASP A 438 -26.15 13.04 -6.09
CA ASP A 438 -26.20 14.01 -7.20
C ASP A 438 -26.57 15.43 -6.76
N GLU A 439 -27.25 15.59 -5.61
CA GLU A 439 -27.53 16.90 -5.04
C GLU A 439 -26.32 17.53 -4.35
N VAL A 440 -25.41 16.71 -3.85
CA VAL A 440 -24.24 17.10 -3.05
C VAL A 440 -22.99 17.32 -3.91
N LYS A 441 -22.75 16.41 -4.87
CA LYS A 441 -21.55 16.37 -5.69
C LYS A 441 -21.22 17.66 -6.46
N PRO A 442 -22.19 18.46 -6.99
CA PRO A 442 -21.90 19.71 -7.69
C PRO A 442 -21.18 20.79 -6.89
N TYR A 443 -21.12 20.65 -5.54
CA TYR A 443 -20.44 21.57 -4.65
C TYR A 443 -18.95 21.23 -4.40
N PHE A 444 -18.50 20.06 -4.86
CA PHE A 444 -17.14 19.56 -4.59
C PHE A 444 -16.29 19.53 -5.86
N ASN A 445 -16.10 20.72 -6.47
CA ASN A 445 -15.14 20.86 -7.56
C ASN A 445 -13.73 20.55 -7.07
N ILE A 446 -12.98 19.68 -7.76
CA ILE A 446 -11.67 19.17 -7.33
C ILE A 446 -10.65 20.30 -7.07
N ASP A 447 -10.60 21.31 -7.93
CA ASP A 447 -9.67 22.43 -7.77
C ASP A 447 -10.07 23.32 -6.59
N SER A 448 -11.37 23.52 -6.37
CA SER A 448 -11.86 24.24 -5.20
C SER A 448 -11.56 23.49 -3.90
N VAL A 449 -11.79 22.18 -3.87
CA VAL A 449 -11.45 21.35 -2.70
C VAL A 449 -9.95 21.41 -2.40
N GLN A 450 -9.10 21.33 -3.42
CA GLN A 450 -7.64 21.42 -3.24
C GLN A 450 -7.22 22.82 -2.73
N VAL A 451 -7.61 23.87 -3.44
CA VAL A 451 -7.08 25.23 -3.18
C VAL A 451 -7.85 25.93 -2.04
N ASN A 452 -9.18 25.91 -2.13
CA ASN A 452 -10.04 26.62 -1.17
C ASN A 452 -10.38 25.77 0.06
N GLY A 453 -10.16 24.44 0.00
CA GLY A 453 -10.32 23.53 1.12
C GLY A 453 -8.99 23.21 1.77
N VAL A 454 -8.23 22.30 1.16
CA VAL A 454 -7.00 21.71 1.72
C VAL A 454 -5.90 22.75 1.95
N PHE A 455 -5.58 23.56 0.94
CA PHE A 455 -4.54 24.60 1.07
C PHE A 455 -4.98 25.75 1.97
N TYR A 456 -6.26 26.12 1.92
CA TYR A 456 -6.80 27.11 2.83
C TYR A 456 -6.72 26.67 4.29
N ALA A 457 -7.09 25.42 4.60
CA ALA A 457 -6.93 24.86 5.94
C ALA A 457 -5.47 24.92 6.42
N ALA A 458 -4.53 24.49 5.56
CA ALA A 458 -3.10 24.54 5.87
C ALA A 458 -2.57 25.98 6.07
N HIS A 459 -3.07 26.92 5.28
CA HIS A 459 -2.77 28.35 5.47
C HIS A 459 -3.27 28.86 6.82
N ARG A 460 -4.54 28.58 7.16
CA ARG A 460 -5.15 29.05 8.41
C ARG A 460 -4.46 28.45 9.64
N VAL A 461 -4.17 27.15 9.61
CA VAL A 461 -3.67 26.41 10.77
C VAL A 461 -2.15 26.51 10.90
N TYR A 462 -1.41 26.40 9.79
CA TYR A 462 0.06 26.33 9.81
C TYR A 462 0.75 27.52 9.14
N GLY A 463 -0.01 28.43 8.49
CA GLY A 463 0.50 29.60 7.76
C GLY A 463 1.28 29.22 6.50
N LEU A 464 0.95 28.10 5.89
CA LEU A 464 1.55 27.68 4.64
C LEU A 464 0.95 28.45 3.47
N ASN A 465 1.78 28.77 2.49
CA ASN A 465 1.35 29.37 1.22
C ASN A 465 1.77 28.44 0.08
N PHE A 466 0.93 28.38 -0.95
CA PHE A 466 1.10 27.48 -2.09
C PHE A 466 1.13 28.28 -3.39
N LYS A 467 2.20 28.10 -4.17
CA LYS A 467 2.37 28.74 -5.47
C LYS A 467 2.58 27.70 -6.54
N GLU A 468 1.70 27.64 -7.53
CA GLU A 468 1.85 26.69 -8.65
C GLU A 468 3.14 26.94 -9.44
N ARG A 469 3.87 25.88 -9.79
CA ARG A 469 5.15 25.85 -10.48
C ARG A 469 5.01 25.10 -11.81
N LYS A 470 4.56 25.81 -12.84
CA LYS A 470 4.41 25.27 -14.21
C LYS A 470 5.73 25.05 -14.94
N ASP A 471 6.81 25.55 -14.40
CA ASP A 471 8.17 25.42 -14.91
C ASP A 471 8.88 24.14 -14.48
N LEU A 472 8.31 23.38 -13.52
CA LEU A 472 8.87 22.12 -13.07
C LEU A 472 8.22 20.93 -13.79
N PRO A 473 9.03 19.96 -14.26
CA PRO A 473 8.52 18.82 -15.00
C PRO A 473 7.80 17.81 -14.10
N THR A 474 6.86 17.08 -14.70
CA THR A 474 6.08 16.01 -14.07
C THR A 474 6.22 14.72 -14.88
N TYR A 475 5.96 13.56 -14.26
CA TYR A 475 5.94 12.29 -14.98
C TYR A 475 4.63 12.05 -15.75
N HIS A 476 3.57 12.82 -15.47
CA HIS A 476 2.30 12.77 -16.20
C HIS A 476 1.69 14.16 -16.34
N ALA A 477 1.00 14.42 -17.47
CA ALA A 477 0.48 15.74 -17.82
C ALA A 477 -0.61 16.28 -16.87
N ASP A 478 -1.38 15.39 -16.24
CA ASP A 478 -2.47 15.76 -15.31
C ASP A 478 -1.98 16.26 -13.95
N MET A 479 -0.68 16.18 -13.69
CA MET A 479 -0.12 16.58 -12.40
C MET A 479 0.03 18.09 -12.27
N LYS A 480 -0.12 18.56 -11.02
CA LYS A 480 0.22 19.95 -10.66
C LYS A 480 1.37 19.94 -9.63
N VAL A 481 2.22 20.97 -9.70
CA VAL A 481 3.34 21.17 -8.77
C VAL A 481 3.17 22.48 -8.05
N PHE A 482 3.39 22.47 -6.73
CA PHE A 482 3.29 23.67 -5.91
C PHE A 482 4.56 23.86 -5.08
N GLU A 483 5.08 25.08 -5.08
CA GLU A 483 6.06 25.53 -4.11
C GLU A 483 5.33 25.87 -2.82
N VAL A 484 5.78 25.28 -1.71
CA VAL A 484 5.24 25.51 -0.38
C VAL A 484 6.17 26.42 0.38
N SER A 485 5.67 27.55 0.88
CA SER A 485 6.41 28.48 1.73
C SER A 485 5.75 28.65 3.08
N ASP A 486 6.54 29.03 4.09
CA ASP A 486 6.04 29.39 5.43
C ASP A 486 5.40 30.78 5.45
N SER A 487 4.92 31.22 6.60
CA SER A 487 4.26 32.53 6.80
C SER A 487 5.17 33.74 6.56
N THR A 488 6.50 33.53 6.48
CA THR A 488 7.47 34.60 6.15
C THR A 488 7.75 34.66 4.65
N GLY A 489 7.19 33.74 3.85
CA GLY A 489 7.47 33.58 2.43
C GLY A 489 8.70 32.75 2.13
N LYS A 490 9.35 32.16 3.16
CA LYS A 490 10.51 31.28 2.96
C LYS A 490 10.04 29.94 2.38
N PRO A 491 10.58 29.51 1.25
CA PRO A 491 10.29 28.20 0.67
C PRO A 491 10.77 27.07 1.59
N ILE A 492 9.90 26.05 1.79
CA ILE A 492 10.17 24.92 2.67
C ILE A 492 10.01 23.55 2.01
N ALA A 493 9.25 23.45 0.91
CA ALA A 493 8.97 22.18 0.23
C ALA A 493 8.53 22.39 -1.22
N LEU A 494 8.53 21.27 -2.00
CA LEU A 494 7.68 21.10 -3.17
C LEU A 494 6.58 20.09 -2.86
N PHE A 495 5.40 20.33 -3.41
CA PHE A 495 4.26 19.42 -3.34
C PHE A 495 3.74 19.11 -4.74
N TYR A 496 3.66 17.83 -5.09
CA TYR A 496 3.11 17.32 -6.34
C TYR A 496 1.76 16.66 -6.08
N SER A 497 0.76 16.92 -6.93
CA SER A 497 -0.55 16.27 -6.87
C SER A 497 -0.84 15.53 -8.17
N ASP A 498 -1.21 14.25 -8.06
CA ASP A 498 -1.57 13.33 -9.13
C ASP A 498 -2.90 12.65 -8.80
N TYR A 499 -4.01 13.31 -9.11
CA TYR A 499 -5.30 12.96 -8.54
C TYR A 499 -6.18 12.06 -9.42
N PHE A 500 -5.97 12.02 -10.76
CA PHE A 500 -6.86 11.31 -11.66
C PHE A 500 -6.44 9.87 -11.90
N ARG A 501 -7.44 8.96 -11.99
CA ARG A 501 -7.22 7.56 -12.32
C ARG A 501 -6.77 7.37 -13.77
N ARG A 502 -5.94 6.37 -14.02
CA ARG A 502 -5.53 5.92 -15.34
C ARG A 502 -5.15 4.44 -15.33
N PRO A 503 -5.13 3.73 -16.49
CA PRO A 503 -4.84 2.30 -16.54
C PRO A 503 -3.44 1.91 -16.02
N THR A 504 -2.47 2.82 -16.10
CA THR A 504 -1.08 2.62 -15.67
C THR A 504 -0.86 2.90 -14.18
N LYS A 505 -1.87 3.41 -13.46
CA LYS A 505 -1.80 3.79 -12.05
C LYS A 505 -2.37 2.70 -11.16
N ARG A 506 -1.69 2.39 -10.06
CA ARG A 506 -2.18 1.52 -8.98
C ARG A 506 -3.44 2.12 -8.35
N GLY A 507 -4.40 1.28 -7.97
CA GLY A 507 -5.60 1.72 -7.26
C GLY A 507 -5.33 2.15 -5.81
N GLY A 508 -6.28 2.90 -5.24
CA GLY A 508 -6.18 3.51 -3.91
C GLY A 508 -5.65 4.94 -3.95
N ALA A 509 -5.28 5.46 -2.78
CA ALA A 509 -4.62 6.75 -2.63
C ALA A 509 -3.41 6.60 -1.72
N TRP A 510 -2.41 7.46 -1.89
CA TRP A 510 -1.22 7.44 -1.04
C TRP A 510 -0.41 8.73 -1.13
N MET A 511 0.34 8.99 -0.08
CA MET A 511 1.42 9.96 -0.04
C MET A 511 2.77 9.26 -0.08
N SER A 512 3.74 9.86 -0.76
CA SER A 512 5.16 9.52 -0.62
C SER A 512 6.05 10.72 -0.99
N SER A 513 7.35 10.49 -1.21
CA SER A 513 8.31 11.58 -1.45
C SER A 513 9.34 11.22 -2.52
N PHE A 514 9.71 12.17 -3.37
CA PHE A 514 10.93 12.08 -4.18
C PHE A 514 12.18 12.38 -3.35
N ALA A 515 12.02 13.17 -2.28
CA ALA A 515 13.06 13.44 -1.31
C ALA A 515 12.44 13.74 0.05
N LYS A 516 12.91 13.08 1.10
CA LYS A 516 12.54 13.39 2.48
C LYS A 516 13.35 14.58 2.99
N GLN A 517 12.83 15.30 3.99
CA GLN A 517 13.57 16.36 4.65
C GLN A 517 14.77 15.80 5.42
N SER A 518 15.94 16.43 5.29
CA SER A 518 17.13 16.10 6.09
C SER A 518 18.07 17.30 6.21
N LYS A 519 18.34 17.73 7.44
CA LYS A 519 19.34 18.79 7.68
C LYS A 519 20.75 18.30 7.37
N ALA A 520 21.07 17.04 7.71
CA ALA A 520 22.39 16.45 7.45
C ALA A 520 22.73 16.41 5.95
N TRP A 521 21.70 16.27 5.11
CA TRP A 521 21.88 16.25 3.65
C TRP A 521 21.60 17.61 3.01
N ASN A 522 21.24 18.64 3.77
CA ASN A 522 20.75 19.93 3.28
C ASN A 522 19.62 19.74 2.26
N GLN A 523 18.68 18.83 2.56
CA GLN A 523 17.59 18.42 1.68
C GLN A 523 16.26 18.96 2.19
N LEU A 524 15.57 19.75 1.35
CA LEU A 524 14.17 20.09 1.54
C LEU A 524 13.27 18.96 1.03
N PRO A 525 12.08 18.75 1.60
CA PRO A 525 11.19 17.70 1.20
C PRO A 525 10.55 17.99 -0.16
N ILE A 526 10.40 16.95 -0.97
CA ILE A 526 9.65 16.95 -2.23
C ILE A 526 8.61 15.86 -2.10
N ILE A 527 7.39 16.25 -1.79
CA ILE A 527 6.30 15.36 -1.42
C ILE A 527 5.31 15.24 -2.58
N TYR A 528 4.68 14.08 -2.71
CA TYR A 528 3.59 13.88 -3.67
C TYR A 528 2.42 13.13 -3.06
N ASN A 529 1.20 13.50 -3.51
CA ASN A 529 -0.02 12.77 -3.26
C ASN A 529 -0.55 12.18 -4.57
N VAL A 530 -0.98 10.94 -4.52
CA VAL A 530 -1.61 10.22 -5.64
C VAL A 530 -3.00 9.76 -5.21
N CYS A 531 -4.00 10.03 -6.07
CA CYS A 531 -5.37 9.53 -5.90
C CYS A 531 -5.87 8.88 -7.20
N ASN A 532 -7.09 8.35 -7.17
CA ASN A 532 -7.74 7.71 -8.31
C ASN A 532 -9.15 8.28 -8.56
N PHE A 533 -9.29 9.61 -8.49
CA PHE A 533 -10.57 10.27 -8.73
C PHE A 533 -10.99 10.20 -10.20
N ALA A 534 -12.31 10.28 -10.44
CA ALA A 534 -12.84 10.29 -11.78
C ALA A 534 -12.54 11.63 -12.47
N GLN A 535 -11.96 11.57 -13.67
CA GLN A 535 -11.74 12.76 -14.51
C GLN A 535 -12.96 13.01 -15.38
N ALA A 536 -13.42 14.25 -15.43
CA ALA A 536 -14.45 14.67 -16.38
C ALA A 536 -13.87 14.77 -17.80
N PRO A 537 -14.72 14.74 -18.85
CA PRO A 537 -14.27 15.04 -20.21
C PRO A 537 -13.51 16.37 -20.30
N GLU A 538 -12.60 16.48 -21.26
CA GLU A 538 -11.77 17.68 -21.46
C GLU A 538 -12.64 18.94 -21.54
N GLY A 539 -12.23 19.98 -20.82
CA GLY A 539 -12.94 21.24 -20.74
C GLY A 539 -14.11 21.29 -19.75
N GLN A 540 -14.42 20.18 -19.08
CA GLN A 540 -15.44 20.12 -18.03
C GLN A 540 -14.82 20.01 -16.64
N PRO A 541 -15.43 20.59 -15.59
CA PRO A 541 -14.96 20.48 -14.22
C PRO A 541 -15.18 19.06 -13.68
N SER A 542 -14.18 18.51 -12.98
CA SER A 542 -14.31 17.27 -12.22
C SER A 542 -14.87 17.54 -10.83
N TYR A 543 -15.82 16.72 -10.39
CA TYR A 543 -16.45 16.83 -9.07
C TYR A 543 -16.21 15.56 -8.26
N LEU A 544 -15.96 15.74 -6.97
CA LEU A 544 -15.69 14.69 -6.02
C LEU A 544 -16.95 14.23 -5.28
N THR A 545 -16.97 12.98 -4.83
CA THR A 545 -17.85 12.53 -3.76
C THR A 545 -17.34 13.04 -2.41
N TRP A 546 -18.14 12.94 -1.35
CA TRP A 546 -17.67 13.29 0.00
C TRP A 546 -16.49 12.42 0.47
N ASP A 547 -16.52 11.14 0.13
CA ASP A 547 -15.44 10.20 0.44
C ASP A 547 -14.13 10.59 -0.29
N GLU A 548 -14.21 11.04 -1.55
CA GLU A 548 -13.05 11.56 -2.28
C GLU A 548 -12.54 12.90 -1.73
N VAL A 549 -13.44 13.76 -1.20
CA VAL A 549 -13.05 14.99 -0.49
C VAL A 549 -12.24 14.63 0.77
N THR A 550 -12.76 13.74 1.61
CA THR A 550 -12.06 13.31 2.83
C THR A 550 -10.75 12.61 2.51
N THR A 551 -10.69 11.78 1.45
CA THR A 551 -9.45 11.18 0.95
C THR A 551 -8.40 12.22 0.56
N MET A 552 -8.80 13.32 -0.12
CA MET A 552 -7.85 14.40 -0.45
C MET A 552 -7.28 15.08 0.80
N PHE A 553 -8.11 15.33 1.82
CA PHE A 553 -7.65 15.85 3.10
C PHE A 553 -6.74 14.84 3.82
N HIS A 554 -7.08 13.55 3.80
CA HIS A 554 -6.28 12.46 4.36
C HIS A 554 -4.86 12.44 3.80
N GLU A 555 -4.73 12.30 2.49
CA GLU A 555 -3.42 12.23 1.82
C GLU A 555 -2.61 13.51 2.04
N PHE A 556 -3.29 14.64 2.12
CA PHE A 556 -2.61 15.88 2.42
C PHE A 556 -2.17 15.98 3.91
N GLY A 557 -2.83 15.29 4.83
CA GLY A 557 -2.37 15.15 6.21
C GLY A 557 -1.03 14.41 6.30
N HIS A 558 -0.84 13.35 5.52
CA HIS A 558 0.47 12.71 5.33
C HIS A 558 1.47 13.67 4.67
N ALA A 559 1.04 14.42 3.66
CA ALA A 559 1.90 15.41 3.02
C ALA A 559 2.39 16.47 4.01
N LEU A 560 1.53 16.96 4.89
CA LEU A 560 1.92 17.91 5.97
C LEU A 560 2.96 17.30 6.92
N HIS A 561 2.84 16.01 7.25
CA HIS A 561 3.84 15.31 8.07
C HIS A 561 5.22 15.27 7.38
N GLY A 562 5.24 15.12 6.06
CA GLY A 562 6.47 15.21 5.25
C GLY A 562 7.01 16.63 5.08
N ILE A 563 6.13 17.57 4.69
CA ILE A 563 6.45 18.98 4.40
C ILE A 563 7.00 19.71 5.64
N LEU A 564 6.37 19.49 6.79
CA LEU A 564 6.69 20.18 8.05
C LEU A 564 7.78 19.50 8.85
N SER A 565 8.32 18.35 8.39
CA SER A 565 9.42 17.65 9.03
C SER A 565 10.65 18.54 9.20
N ASN A 566 11.32 18.43 10.36
CA ASN A 566 12.48 19.27 10.71
C ASN A 566 13.58 18.46 11.42
N CYS A 567 13.88 17.27 10.88
CA CYS A 567 14.80 16.30 11.44
C CYS A 567 16.23 16.49 10.93
N GLN A 568 17.21 16.04 11.72
CA GLN A 568 18.61 16.01 11.32
C GLN A 568 18.84 14.92 10.25
N TYR A 569 18.24 13.74 10.44
CA TYR A 569 18.53 12.54 9.65
C TYR A 569 17.35 12.10 8.81
N ASN A 570 17.65 11.66 7.58
CA ASN A 570 16.66 11.16 6.61
C ASN A 570 15.88 9.95 7.15
N THR A 571 16.57 9.02 7.83
CA THR A 571 15.98 7.81 8.43
C THR A 571 14.92 8.11 9.49
N LEU A 572 14.94 9.28 10.13
CA LEU A 572 14.02 9.66 11.19
C LEU A 572 12.95 10.67 10.73
N SER A 573 12.95 11.06 9.45
CA SER A 573 12.20 12.20 8.94
C SER A 573 10.78 11.87 8.47
N GLY A 574 9.85 12.78 8.70
CA GLY A 574 8.48 12.74 8.17
C GLY A 574 7.73 11.48 8.59
N THR A 575 7.19 10.78 7.61
CA THR A 575 6.41 9.56 7.78
C THR A 575 7.22 8.30 8.13
N ALA A 576 8.54 8.43 8.40
CA ALA A 576 9.38 7.32 8.88
C ALA A 576 9.13 7.01 10.37
N VAL A 577 7.88 6.74 10.72
CA VAL A 577 7.37 6.47 12.07
C VAL A 577 6.73 5.08 12.13
N PRO A 578 6.47 4.51 13.33
CA PRO A 578 5.72 3.27 13.46
C PRO A 578 4.34 3.31 12.80
N ARG A 579 3.88 2.14 12.35
CA ARG A 579 2.60 1.98 11.64
C ARG A 579 1.40 2.48 12.46
N ASP A 580 1.39 2.26 13.76
CA ASP A 580 0.33 2.69 14.66
C ASP A 580 0.45 4.19 15.06
N PHE A 581 1.22 4.96 14.29
CA PHE A 581 1.27 6.41 14.36
C PHE A 581 1.11 7.08 12.99
N VAL A 582 1.54 6.43 11.91
CA VAL A 582 1.67 7.06 10.59
C VAL A 582 0.35 7.62 10.06
N GLU A 583 -0.79 6.97 10.36
CA GLU A 583 -2.12 7.40 9.92
C GLU A 583 -2.73 8.50 10.82
N MET A 584 -2.17 8.79 11.99
CA MET A 584 -2.76 9.78 12.89
C MET A 584 -2.82 11.19 12.28
N PRO A 585 -1.74 11.71 11.64
CA PRO A 585 -1.81 13.03 11.00
C PRO A 585 -2.77 13.11 9.83
N SER A 586 -2.92 12.03 9.05
CA SER A 586 -3.82 11.97 7.89
C SER A 586 -5.29 11.89 8.33
N GLN A 587 -5.63 10.98 9.23
CA GLN A 587 -6.97 10.83 9.79
C GLN A 587 -7.40 12.10 10.56
N PHE A 588 -6.50 12.71 11.31
CA PHE A 588 -6.77 14.00 11.95
C PHE A 588 -7.09 15.09 10.91
N ASN A 589 -6.36 15.14 9.80
CA ASN A 589 -6.54 16.19 8.79
C ASN A 589 -7.90 16.10 8.08
N GLU A 590 -8.52 14.90 8.01
CA GLU A 590 -9.89 14.72 7.52
C GLU A 590 -10.91 15.59 8.29
N SER A 591 -10.69 15.79 9.59
CA SER A 591 -11.59 16.59 10.43
C SER A 591 -11.75 18.02 9.96
N PHE A 592 -10.78 18.58 9.24
CA PHE A 592 -10.86 19.94 8.69
C PHE A 592 -11.88 20.06 7.56
N ALA A 593 -12.15 18.99 6.82
CA ALA A 593 -13.09 19.00 5.69
C ALA A 593 -14.50 19.46 6.11
N SER A 594 -14.93 19.15 7.34
CA SER A 594 -16.28 19.47 7.86
C SER A 594 -16.35 20.75 8.70
N ILE A 595 -15.21 21.38 9.03
CA ILE A 595 -15.21 22.63 9.81
C ILE A 595 -15.96 23.73 9.03
N PRO A 596 -16.98 24.39 9.61
CA PRO A 596 -17.87 25.29 8.88
C PRO A 596 -17.15 26.37 8.06
N GLU A 597 -16.11 26.99 8.60
CA GLU A 597 -15.35 28.02 7.91
C GLU A 597 -14.62 27.45 6.68
N ILE A 598 -14.01 26.27 6.78
CA ILE A 598 -13.31 25.61 5.67
C ILE A 598 -14.33 25.07 4.67
N PHE A 599 -15.35 24.36 5.16
CA PHE A 599 -16.40 23.79 4.30
C PHE A 599 -17.04 24.86 3.42
N ASN A 600 -17.48 25.98 4.02
CA ASN A 600 -18.13 27.06 3.27
C ASN A 600 -17.16 27.76 2.30
N HIS A 601 -15.85 27.67 2.53
CA HIS A 601 -14.85 28.26 1.64
C HIS A 601 -14.66 27.45 0.35
N TYR A 602 -14.83 26.13 0.36
CA TYR A 602 -14.63 25.29 -0.83
C TYR A 602 -15.92 24.71 -1.43
N ALA A 603 -16.98 24.50 -0.63
CA ALA A 603 -18.20 23.84 -1.08
C ALA A 603 -19.12 24.82 -1.83
N ILE A 604 -18.71 25.16 -3.05
CA ILE A 604 -19.33 26.18 -3.92
C ILE A 604 -19.58 25.56 -5.29
N ASN A 605 -20.83 25.67 -5.79
CA ASN A 605 -21.18 25.14 -7.09
C ASN A 605 -20.68 26.01 -8.26
N SER A 606 -20.90 25.57 -9.50
CA SER A 606 -20.45 26.29 -10.71
C SER A 606 -21.07 27.68 -10.91
N ARG A 607 -22.14 28.01 -10.17
CA ARG A 607 -22.77 29.35 -10.17
C ARG A 607 -22.23 30.28 -9.08
N GLY A 608 -21.27 29.80 -8.27
CA GLY A 608 -20.73 30.54 -7.14
C GLY A 608 -21.61 30.51 -5.88
N GLU A 609 -22.57 29.59 -5.82
CA GLU A 609 -23.49 29.45 -4.70
C GLU A 609 -22.95 28.43 -3.69
N HIS A 610 -22.98 28.76 -2.39
CA HIS A 610 -22.65 27.85 -1.31
C HIS A 610 -23.69 26.76 -1.17
N MET A 611 -23.28 25.59 -0.64
CA MET A 611 -24.21 24.51 -0.32
C MET A 611 -25.24 25.00 0.70
N PRO A 612 -26.57 24.81 0.44
CA PRO A 612 -27.62 25.18 1.39
C PRO A 612 -27.42 24.46 2.74
N GLU A 613 -27.59 25.17 3.86
CA GLU A 613 -27.39 24.61 5.21
C GLU A 613 -28.26 23.37 5.48
N ALA A 614 -29.50 23.32 4.92
CA ALA A 614 -30.34 22.13 5.04
C ALA A 614 -29.76 20.90 4.31
N LEU A 615 -29.14 21.09 3.14
CA LEU A 615 -28.49 20.02 2.39
C LEU A 615 -27.22 19.56 3.12
N LYS A 616 -26.44 20.50 3.61
CA LYS A 616 -25.24 20.22 4.43
C LYS A 616 -25.59 19.43 5.70
N ALA A 617 -26.65 19.82 6.42
CA ALA A 617 -27.10 19.13 7.61
C ALA A 617 -27.46 17.67 7.30
N LYS A 618 -28.25 17.42 6.24
CA LYS A 618 -28.58 16.05 5.79
C LYS A 618 -27.33 15.25 5.41
N MET A 619 -26.38 15.87 4.71
CA MET A 619 -25.13 15.23 4.33
C MET A 619 -24.32 14.82 5.57
N MET A 620 -24.16 15.71 6.55
CA MET A 620 -23.44 15.42 7.79
C MET A 620 -24.12 14.33 8.63
N GLU A 621 -25.46 14.32 8.68
CA GLU A 621 -26.23 13.22 9.31
C GLU A 621 -26.03 11.90 8.56
N SER A 622 -25.94 11.94 7.22
CA SER A 622 -25.70 10.78 6.37
C SER A 622 -24.34 10.10 6.63
N ILE A 623 -23.30 10.85 7.01
CA ILE A 623 -21.96 10.35 7.28
C ILE A 623 -21.99 9.43 8.51
N ASN A 624 -22.71 9.84 9.55
CA ASN A 624 -22.83 9.09 10.81
C ASN A 624 -24.04 8.14 10.84
N PHE A 625 -24.60 7.81 9.68
CA PHE A 625 -25.74 6.89 9.62
C PHE A 625 -25.29 5.44 9.80
N GLN A 626 -25.70 4.80 10.90
CA GLN A 626 -25.39 3.41 11.23
C GLN A 626 -23.89 3.08 11.23
N PRO A 627 -23.05 3.75 12.03
CA PRO A 627 -21.60 3.64 12.01
C PRO A 627 -21.08 2.32 12.61
N CYS A 628 -21.96 1.52 13.28
CA CYS A 628 -21.53 0.32 13.97
C CYS A 628 -21.02 -0.78 13.03
N TYR A 629 -21.53 -0.86 11.79
CA TYR A 629 -21.06 -1.89 10.87
C TYR A 629 -19.56 -1.72 10.58
N ALA A 630 -19.14 -0.52 10.17
CA ALA A 630 -17.74 -0.25 9.82
C ALA A 630 -16.78 -0.40 11.01
N LEU A 631 -17.21 0.00 12.22
CA LEU A 631 -16.41 -0.18 13.43
C LEU A 631 -16.32 -1.66 13.82
N GLY A 632 -17.45 -2.38 13.79
CA GLY A 632 -17.53 -3.78 14.21
C GLY A 632 -16.74 -4.74 13.32
N GLU A 633 -16.85 -4.58 11.99
CA GLU A 633 -16.08 -5.40 11.05
C GLU A 633 -14.57 -5.22 11.22
N ASN A 634 -14.12 -3.98 11.50
CA ASN A 634 -12.69 -3.68 11.77
C ASN A 634 -12.24 -4.26 13.12
N LEU A 635 -13.05 -4.13 14.17
CA LEU A 635 -12.77 -4.74 15.48
C LEU A 635 -12.65 -6.26 15.36
N ALA A 636 -13.57 -6.90 14.65
CA ALA A 636 -13.55 -8.35 14.48
C ALA A 636 -12.32 -8.81 13.68
N ALA A 637 -11.98 -8.15 12.57
CA ALA A 637 -10.78 -8.45 11.81
C ALA A 637 -9.48 -8.22 12.62
N THR A 638 -9.43 -7.15 13.40
CA THR A 638 -8.30 -6.85 14.29
C THR A 638 -8.12 -7.93 15.37
N CYS A 639 -9.22 -8.37 16.00
CA CYS A 639 -9.16 -9.42 17.01
C CYS A 639 -8.76 -10.77 16.40
N ALA A 640 -9.17 -11.08 15.18
CA ALA A 640 -8.75 -12.27 14.46
C ALA A 640 -7.24 -12.24 14.15
N ASP A 641 -6.69 -11.12 13.65
CA ASP A 641 -5.25 -10.93 13.44
C ASP A 641 -4.46 -11.16 14.74
N MET A 642 -4.87 -10.49 15.82
CA MET A 642 -4.21 -10.61 17.12
C MET A 642 -4.31 -12.04 17.67
N ALA A 643 -5.45 -12.72 17.52
CA ALA A 643 -5.62 -14.08 17.99
C ALA A 643 -4.65 -15.06 17.33
N TRP A 644 -4.46 -14.98 16.01
CA TRP A 644 -3.48 -15.76 15.28
C TRP A 644 -2.04 -15.46 15.72
N ALA A 645 -1.70 -14.20 15.90
CA ALA A 645 -0.35 -13.77 16.23
C ALA A 645 0.05 -14.05 17.69
N MET A 646 -0.91 -14.26 18.56
CA MET A 646 -0.69 -14.61 19.99
C MET A 646 -0.39 -16.09 20.23
N LEU A 647 -0.62 -16.96 19.25
CA LEU A 647 -0.41 -18.39 19.42
C LEU A 647 1.09 -18.72 19.46
N PRO A 648 1.56 -19.57 20.39
CA PRO A 648 2.87 -20.19 20.29
C PRO A 648 2.89 -21.22 19.14
N SER A 649 4.06 -21.55 18.62
CA SER A 649 4.20 -22.47 17.48
C SER A 649 3.61 -23.87 17.71
N SER A 650 3.54 -24.29 18.98
CA SER A 650 2.97 -25.58 19.40
C SER A 650 1.44 -25.60 19.45
N ALA A 651 0.77 -24.44 19.46
CA ALA A 651 -0.69 -24.33 19.60
C ALA A 651 -1.40 -23.89 18.31
N ILE A 652 -0.69 -23.82 17.19
CA ILE A 652 -1.28 -23.48 15.90
C ILE A 652 -2.29 -24.55 15.47
N PRO A 653 -3.55 -24.20 15.17
CA PRO A 653 -4.57 -25.16 14.76
C PRO A 653 -4.25 -25.78 13.38
N THR A 654 -4.87 -26.89 13.08
CA THR A 654 -4.82 -27.47 11.73
C THR A 654 -5.63 -26.64 10.73
N ALA A 655 -5.41 -26.81 9.44
CA ALA A 655 -6.17 -26.11 8.41
C ALA A 655 -7.69 -26.34 8.51
N THR A 656 -8.11 -27.55 8.90
CA THR A 656 -9.53 -27.89 9.13
C THR A 656 -10.13 -27.24 10.37
N GLN A 657 -9.30 -26.78 11.30
CA GLN A 657 -9.72 -26.11 12.54
C GLN A 657 -9.63 -24.58 12.41
N ALA A 658 -9.03 -24.03 11.34
CA ALA A 658 -8.73 -22.62 11.22
C ALA A 658 -9.98 -21.72 11.30
N THR A 659 -11.07 -22.09 10.60
CA THR A 659 -12.35 -21.36 10.66
C THR A 659 -12.98 -21.43 12.05
N THR A 660 -12.99 -22.61 12.69
CA THR A 660 -13.50 -22.77 14.05
C THR A 660 -12.67 -21.94 15.03
N PHE A 661 -11.35 -21.93 14.91
CA PHE A 661 -10.47 -21.12 15.74
C PHE A 661 -10.79 -19.62 15.63
N GLU A 662 -11.00 -19.11 14.41
CA GLU A 662 -11.42 -17.72 14.20
C GLU A 662 -12.74 -17.42 14.89
N GLN A 663 -13.77 -18.27 14.69
CA GLN A 663 -15.09 -18.12 15.31
C GLN A 663 -15.03 -18.15 16.84
N GLU A 664 -14.29 -19.09 17.42
CA GLU A 664 -14.12 -19.19 18.88
C GLU A 664 -13.35 -17.97 19.44
N SER A 665 -12.36 -17.47 18.71
CA SER A 665 -11.61 -16.27 19.08
C SER A 665 -12.51 -15.04 19.11
N LEU A 666 -13.35 -14.85 18.09
CA LEU A 666 -14.32 -13.76 18.04
C LEU A 666 -15.42 -13.90 19.10
N LYS A 667 -15.91 -15.12 19.34
CA LYS A 667 -16.88 -15.40 20.40
C LYS A 667 -16.34 -15.03 21.78
N LYS A 668 -15.08 -15.34 22.06
CA LYS A 668 -14.42 -15.05 23.34
C LYS A 668 -14.38 -13.56 23.66
N VAL A 669 -14.30 -12.69 22.67
CA VAL A 669 -14.28 -11.22 22.82
C VAL A 669 -15.64 -10.57 22.56
N GLY A 670 -16.70 -11.35 22.30
CA GLY A 670 -18.07 -10.84 22.08
C GLY A 670 -18.29 -10.23 20.67
N LEU A 671 -17.46 -10.61 19.69
CA LEU A 671 -17.54 -10.11 18.31
C LEU A 671 -17.96 -11.17 17.28
N LEU A 672 -18.37 -12.37 17.72
CA LEU A 672 -18.99 -13.33 16.81
C LEU A 672 -20.43 -12.89 16.53
N ASP A 673 -20.62 -12.17 15.44
CA ASP A 673 -21.90 -11.60 15.04
C ASP A 673 -22.12 -11.85 13.53
N SER A 674 -23.18 -12.58 13.19
CA SER A 674 -23.50 -12.86 11.79
C SER A 674 -23.91 -11.61 11.02
N GLN A 675 -24.50 -10.61 11.68
CA GLN A 675 -24.92 -9.35 11.05
C GLN A 675 -23.76 -8.39 10.80
N ILE A 676 -22.67 -8.54 11.56
CA ILE A 676 -21.45 -7.72 11.41
C ILE A 676 -20.24 -8.66 11.45
N PRO A 677 -20.00 -9.39 10.33
CA PRO A 677 -18.84 -10.29 10.21
C PRO A 677 -17.53 -9.48 10.18
N PRO A 678 -16.38 -10.13 10.38
CA PRO A 678 -15.10 -9.45 10.22
C PRO A 678 -14.95 -8.93 8.80
N ARG A 679 -14.29 -7.78 8.64
CA ARG A 679 -14.02 -7.17 7.33
C ARG A 679 -13.31 -8.14 6.38
N TYR A 680 -12.46 -8.98 6.92
CA TYR A 680 -11.76 -10.07 6.24
C TYR A 680 -11.85 -11.32 7.10
N PHE A 681 -12.29 -12.42 6.52
CA PHE A 681 -12.08 -13.73 7.13
C PHE A 681 -10.64 -14.20 6.91
N THR A 682 -10.15 -15.04 7.79
CA THR A 682 -8.78 -15.60 7.75
C THR A 682 -8.38 -16.09 6.35
N SER A 683 -9.29 -16.70 5.59
CA SER A 683 -9.02 -17.26 4.25
C SER A 683 -8.66 -16.23 3.19
N TYR A 684 -9.06 -14.95 3.34
CA TYR A 684 -8.77 -13.88 2.36
C TYR A 684 -8.27 -12.57 2.97
N PHE A 685 -7.70 -12.61 4.16
CA PHE A 685 -7.16 -11.45 4.86
C PHE A 685 -5.79 -11.03 4.30
N ASN A 686 -5.80 -10.31 3.17
CA ASN A 686 -4.59 -9.95 2.45
C ASN A 686 -3.60 -9.14 3.29
N HIS A 687 -4.05 -8.19 4.10
CA HIS A 687 -3.18 -7.39 4.98
C HIS A 687 -2.28 -8.27 5.85
N VAL A 688 -2.85 -9.34 6.41
CA VAL A 688 -2.15 -10.23 7.35
C VAL A 688 -1.32 -11.29 6.61
N TRP A 689 -1.88 -11.94 5.60
CA TRP A 689 -1.24 -13.11 4.99
C TRP A 689 -0.45 -12.79 3.72
N GLY A 690 -0.87 -11.81 2.92
CA GLY A 690 -0.15 -11.34 1.72
C GLY A 690 0.72 -10.10 1.99
N GLY A 691 0.33 -9.25 2.95
CA GLY A 691 1.03 -8.03 3.34
C GLY A 691 1.85 -8.17 4.63
N GLY A 692 2.37 -7.08 5.11
CA GLY A 692 3.19 -7.02 6.33
C GLY A 692 2.41 -6.65 7.61
N TYR A 693 1.09 -6.89 7.70
CA TYR A 693 0.23 -6.42 8.81
C TYR A 693 -0.04 -7.46 9.89
N ALA A 694 0.66 -8.59 9.93
CA ALA A 694 0.46 -9.58 10.99
C ALA A 694 0.78 -8.99 12.38
N ALA A 695 -0.17 -9.11 13.31
CA ALA A 695 -0.22 -8.39 14.59
C ALA A 695 -0.20 -6.87 14.44
N GLY A 696 -0.69 -6.34 13.32
CA GLY A 696 -0.59 -4.93 12.99
C GLY A 696 -1.87 -4.29 12.47
N TYR A 697 -2.95 -5.06 12.27
CA TYR A 697 -4.20 -4.51 11.75
C TYR A 697 -4.91 -3.57 12.74
N TYR A 698 -4.64 -3.71 14.03
CA TYR A 698 -5.13 -2.81 15.08
C TYR A 698 -4.72 -1.34 14.85
N SER A 699 -3.65 -1.10 14.11
CA SER A 699 -3.09 0.25 13.88
C SER A 699 -4.10 1.22 13.31
N TYR A 700 -5.02 0.78 12.44
CA TYR A 700 -6.06 1.62 11.87
C TYR A 700 -6.99 2.22 12.94
N LEU A 701 -7.49 1.38 13.85
CA LEU A 701 -8.33 1.84 14.96
C LEU A 701 -7.54 2.64 16.00
N TRP A 702 -6.29 2.23 16.24
CA TRP A 702 -5.41 2.93 17.17
C TRP A 702 -5.11 4.35 16.71
N THR A 703 -4.73 4.53 15.44
CA THR A 703 -4.43 5.86 14.89
C THR A 703 -5.68 6.73 14.76
N GLU A 704 -6.84 6.14 14.49
CA GLU A 704 -8.12 6.86 14.48
C GLU A 704 -8.44 7.43 15.87
N VAL A 705 -8.27 6.64 16.94
CA VAL A 705 -8.44 7.15 18.31
C VAL A 705 -7.44 8.26 18.61
N LEU A 706 -6.18 8.15 18.20
CA LEU A 706 -5.20 9.23 18.36
C LEU A 706 -5.67 10.49 17.61
N ALA A 707 -6.11 10.35 16.36
CA ALA A 707 -6.56 11.45 15.51
C ALA A 707 -7.78 12.16 16.11
N ASP A 708 -8.75 11.41 16.62
CA ASP A 708 -9.95 11.96 17.26
C ASP A 708 -9.63 12.71 18.57
N ASN A 709 -8.69 12.19 19.38
CA ASN A 709 -8.20 12.91 20.55
C ASN A 709 -7.51 14.22 20.18
N ILE A 710 -6.72 14.22 19.09
CA ILE A 710 -6.11 15.44 18.54
C ILE A 710 -7.21 16.41 18.08
N ALA A 711 -8.21 15.94 17.32
CA ALA A 711 -9.31 16.76 16.82
C ALA A 711 -10.11 17.41 17.98
N MET A 712 -10.40 16.64 19.04
CA MET A 712 -11.04 17.18 20.24
C MET A 712 -10.17 18.23 20.94
N THR A 713 -8.86 18.00 21.00
CA THR A 713 -7.90 18.96 21.58
C THR A 713 -7.87 20.26 20.76
N PHE A 714 -7.85 20.15 19.42
CA PHE A 714 -7.96 21.30 18.53
C PHE A 714 -9.27 22.06 18.74
N LYS A 715 -10.40 21.37 18.87
CA LYS A 715 -11.69 21.97 19.15
C LYS A 715 -11.67 22.78 20.45
N GLN A 716 -11.06 22.24 21.51
CA GLN A 716 -10.94 22.92 22.81
C GLN A 716 -10.00 24.12 22.77
N LYS A 717 -8.86 24.01 22.10
CA LYS A 717 -7.85 25.07 21.98
C LYS A 717 -8.22 26.13 20.91
N GLY A 718 -9.15 25.81 20.00
CA GLY A 718 -9.54 26.57 18.84
C GLY A 718 -8.97 25.98 17.55
N ALA A 719 -9.82 25.32 16.77
CA ALA A 719 -9.44 24.46 15.64
C ALA A 719 -8.65 25.20 14.54
N LEU A 720 -8.96 26.46 14.29
CA LEU A 720 -8.30 27.28 13.25
C LEU A 720 -7.34 28.33 13.83
N LYS A 721 -7.04 28.25 15.13
CA LYS A 721 -6.04 29.16 15.72
C LYS A 721 -4.64 28.77 15.30
N ARG A 722 -3.89 29.72 14.77
CA ARG A 722 -2.50 29.52 14.38
C ARG A 722 -1.63 28.99 15.53
N THR A 723 -1.84 29.48 16.76
CA THR A 723 -1.09 29.01 17.93
C THR A 723 -1.31 27.51 18.23
N THR A 724 -2.53 27.00 17.98
CA THR A 724 -2.81 25.56 18.12
C THR A 724 -2.08 24.75 17.04
N GLY A 725 -2.11 25.24 15.79
CA GLY A 725 -1.41 24.62 14.68
C GLY A 725 0.12 24.62 14.86
N ASP A 726 0.70 25.74 15.32
CA ASP A 726 2.13 25.84 15.61
C ASP A 726 2.54 24.86 16.72
N GLU A 727 1.74 24.75 17.80
CA GLU A 727 1.99 23.78 18.88
C GLU A 727 1.96 22.33 18.36
N PHE A 728 0.98 21.99 17.52
CA PHE A 728 0.87 20.66 16.92
C PHE A 728 2.03 20.36 15.96
N ARG A 729 2.38 21.32 15.10
CA ARG A 729 3.55 21.25 14.24
C ARG A 729 4.82 20.97 15.03
N ASP A 730 5.08 21.78 16.06
CA ASP A 730 6.35 21.75 16.80
C ASP A 730 6.49 20.52 17.69
N LYS A 731 5.40 20.00 18.25
CA LYS A 731 5.37 18.85 19.12
C LYS A 731 5.27 17.52 18.38
N ILE A 732 4.63 17.49 17.19
CA ILE A 732 4.26 16.27 16.46
C ILE A 732 4.77 16.30 15.03
N LEU A 733 4.20 17.12 14.12
CA LEU A 733 4.46 16.99 12.68
C LEU A 733 5.91 17.20 12.29
N SER A 734 6.64 18.07 13.00
CA SER A 734 8.04 18.37 12.69
C SER A 734 9.02 17.32 13.21
N ARG A 735 8.54 16.37 14.01
CA ARG A 735 9.41 15.51 14.82
C ARG A 735 9.79 14.20 14.14
N GLY A 736 9.00 13.72 13.17
CA GLY A 736 9.23 12.37 12.63
C GLY A 736 9.40 11.35 13.76
N TYR A 737 10.43 10.50 13.68
CA TYR A 737 10.71 9.51 14.71
C TYR A 737 11.87 9.89 15.66
N THR A 738 12.08 11.20 15.86
CA THR A 738 13.18 11.72 16.73
C THR A 738 12.84 11.71 18.20
N VAL A 739 11.56 11.51 18.56
CA VAL A 739 11.01 11.53 19.91
C VAL A 739 10.20 10.28 20.21
N ASP A 740 9.92 10.04 21.48
CA ASP A 740 8.90 9.09 21.90
C ASP A 740 7.51 9.63 21.49
N LEU A 741 6.81 8.89 20.63
CA LEU A 741 5.55 9.36 20.02
C LEU A 741 4.39 9.42 21.02
N MET A 742 4.36 8.54 22.04
CA MET A 742 3.36 8.63 23.10
C MET A 742 3.58 9.88 23.95
N LYS A 743 4.84 10.22 24.26
CA LYS A 743 5.17 11.46 24.97
C LYS A 743 4.83 12.70 24.12
N ALA A 744 5.07 12.66 22.82
CA ALA A 744 4.68 13.72 21.89
C ALA A 744 3.17 13.93 21.90
N PHE A 745 2.39 12.85 21.76
CA PHE A 745 0.94 12.85 21.86
C PHE A 745 0.46 13.41 23.22
N SER A 746 0.99 12.88 24.33
CA SER A 746 0.64 13.33 25.69
C SER A 746 0.96 14.82 25.91
N SER A 747 2.08 15.30 25.37
CA SER A 747 2.50 16.70 25.52
C SER A 747 1.56 17.67 24.81
N PHE A 748 0.89 17.25 23.73
CA PHE A 748 -0.05 18.06 22.99
C PHE A 748 -1.47 17.99 23.56
N THR A 749 -1.94 16.75 23.83
CA THR A 749 -3.33 16.49 24.27
C THR A 749 -3.54 16.63 25.78
N GLY A 750 -2.49 16.47 26.58
CA GLY A 750 -2.58 16.34 28.05
C GLY A 750 -2.98 14.93 28.53
N LEU A 751 -3.32 14.02 27.60
CA LEU A 751 -3.74 12.65 27.93
C LEU A 751 -2.52 11.74 28.13
N GLN A 752 -2.58 10.86 29.15
CA GLN A 752 -1.51 9.88 29.40
C GLN A 752 -1.63 8.65 28.49
N GLN A 753 -2.86 8.34 28.06
CA GLN A 753 -3.20 7.23 27.15
C GLN A 753 -4.26 7.71 26.17
N PRO A 754 -4.35 7.12 24.96
CA PRO A 754 -5.42 7.42 24.01
C PRO A 754 -6.80 7.10 24.64
N ASP A 755 -7.73 8.05 24.53
CA ASP A 755 -9.10 7.90 25.01
C ASP A 755 -10.02 7.43 23.89
N ALA A 756 -10.42 6.15 23.96
CA ALA A 756 -11.33 5.53 23.00
C ALA A 756 -12.72 6.20 22.92
N GLN A 757 -13.12 6.94 23.95
CA GLN A 757 -14.40 7.68 23.95
C GLN A 757 -14.42 8.79 22.89
N ALA A 758 -13.26 9.30 22.50
CA ALA A 758 -13.17 10.29 21.43
C ALA A 758 -13.70 9.72 20.10
N LEU A 759 -13.23 8.54 19.69
CA LEU A 759 -13.68 7.85 18.48
C LEU A 759 -15.19 7.60 18.49
N LEU A 760 -15.70 7.07 19.60
CA LEU A 760 -17.14 6.78 19.72
C LEU A 760 -17.96 8.06 19.55
N LYS A 761 -17.56 9.13 20.22
CA LYS A 761 -18.21 10.43 20.13
C LYS A 761 -18.16 11.06 18.72
N MET A 762 -17.02 10.94 18.04
CA MET A 762 -16.88 11.44 16.67
C MET A 762 -17.75 10.64 15.68
N ARG A 763 -17.99 9.38 15.95
CA ARG A 763 -18.88 8.52 15.15
C ARG A 763 -20.36 8.56 15.59
N GLY A 764 -20.70 9.35 16.61
CA GLY A 764 -22.09 9.44 17.14
C GLY A 764 -22.55 8.22 17.95
N LEU A 765 -21.60 7.51 18.56
CA LEU A 765 -21.83 6.31 19.38
C LEU A 765 -21.73 6.60 20.89
#